data_8de02a5cd9bd323c59cf6997844d4352
#
_entry.id   8de02a5cd9bd323c59cf6997844d4352
#
_cell.length_a   1.000
_cell.length_b   1.000
_cell.length_c   1.000
_cell.angle_alpha   90.00
_cell.angle_beta   90.00
_cell.angle_gamma   90.00
#
_symmetry.space_group_name_H-M   'P 1'
#
loop_
_entity.id
_entity.type
_entity.pdbx_description
1 polymer ?
#
loop_
_entity_poly.entity_id
_entity_poly.type
_entity_poly.pdbx_seq_one_letter_code
_entity_poly.pdbx_strand_id
1 'polypeptide(L)'
;MTRFLKKKSRPHTLLIAVAIAAGILPQVLICGAAEPEPTACWVQSYDAGYPDANGAWAGGSEMMHLASHKGMLFASNGYWVDAHWVIPPEGQRQSAQVLRLDAPEAQWQVELDMGKSNDDLGLEYMKGNILKSVTFTRDAEGKKLDQPETLLVMAAGANFERGGAVSAWVRDDASGKWTHTLVRHGSSAGGVRWVPRDMEVYRDKVTGTERIFMSLGNPGIISGVYDPSTPGQIRWDRNLEHPFLTDGSFRTRPLGIIQANGSLFFSEGDSIYQRMDGERPRYREIFELFEDTDTDVGGIRGLTRVPNPNGAGDSLLFIWAPGGRSASEVKRLDPDGKGGYTLHNEVRIIDLMREHLGVEVTYTLGAHNMIYPFTDPATGETVHIIGFQGNIRGPKNHLRWKGSALYAGAPYAVRRADRSYRVLEVNNRYEVGKQLLVSPRTFCKSPFGDDEIYIAGHDASFKISDNMAWIFHAPESVVLGSKLARDALPPEPEPKPTQRLMEGPVYELRIYSANEDRLQHLEKRFREHTDRIFKKHGLEAIGYWRPTEGPAKKRRRLIYILKHPSRYAAYENWTRFNNDREWDAVLEQPEFQGLLAEKPTSIFMKETEYSAQVRDKIDQPGGVFELRTYVTKPDMLARLNQRFQNHTAALFNQHGMKNVGYWTPFDTPDSANTLIYLIHHANRMQADANWKAFSADPAWQEARRKSESDGKILARSPERIFLRAIDFSPNTRVRSAGERK
;
A
#
# COMPACT_ATOMS: atom_id res chain seq x y z
N MET A 1 -17.64 5.43 74.86
CA MET A 1 -16.77 6.17 75.80
C MET A 1 -15.78 6.96 74.96
N THR A 2 -16.14 8.26 74.72
CA THR A 2 -15.68 9.47 75.40
C THR A 2 -14.15 9.69 75.23
N ARG A 3 -13.60 10.70 74.67
CA ARG A 3 -13.76 12.15 74.64
C ARG A 3 -12.57 12.73 73.81
N PHE A 4 -12.78 13.73 73.00
CA PHE A 4 -12.67 15.16 73.09
C PHE A 4 -11.28 15.79 72.83
N LEU A 5 -11.19 16.59 71.77
CA LEU A 5 -10.91 18.04 71.59
C LEU A 5 -9.42 18.48 71.73
N LYS A 6 -8.87 19.24 70.77
CA LYS A 6 -9.02 20.67 70.54
C LYS A 6 -8.20 21.21 69.38
N LYS A 7 -8.83 22.08 68.64
CA LYS A 7 -8.34 23.12 67.72
C LYS A 7 -7.02 23.76 68.03
N LYS A 8 -6.19 24.11 67.02
CA LYS A 8 -5.72 25.45 66.77
C LYS A 8 -5.33 25.71 65.33
N SER A 9 -5.53 26.92 64.89
CA SER A 9 -5.63 27.52 63.58
C SER A 9 -4.32 28.03 62.97
N ARG A 10 -4.16 27.84 61.60
CA ARG A 10 -3.61 28.71 60.54
C ARG A 10 -2.13 29.12 60.56
N PRO A 11 -1.48 29.40 59.40
CA PRO A 11 -1.98 29.78 58.09
C PRO A 11 -1.35 29.08 56.87
N HIS A 12 -1.96 29.30 55.74
CA HIS A 12 -1.69 29.02 54.35
C HIS A 12 -0.23 28.99 53.86
N THR A 13 0.16 27.90 53.23
CA THR A 13 1.08 27.93 52.12
C THR A 13 0.60 26.90 51.07
N LEU A 14 0.23 27.43 49.91
CA LEU A 14 -0.29 26.68 48.75
C LEU A 14 0.93 25.97 48.09
N LEU A 15 1.08 24.68 48.31
CA LEU A 15 1.98 23.85 47.51
C LEU A 15 1.12 23.13 46.45
N ILE A 16 1.25 23.63 45.22
CA ILE A 16 0.73 22.95 44.03
C ILE A 16 1.61 21.74 43.79
N ALA A 17 1.12 20.55 44.14
CA ALA A 17 1.72 19.31 43.67
C ALA A 17 1.30 19.09 42.23
N VAL A 18 2.21 19.32 41.28
CA VAL A 18 2.04 18.94 39.86
C VAL A 18 2.25 17.42 39.79
N ALA A 19 1.16 16.70 39.73
CA ALA A 19 1.17 15.29 39.32
C ALA A 19 1.46 15.26 37.79
N ILE A 20 2.66 14.85 37.41
CA ILE A 20 2.97 14.54 36.02
C ILE A 20 2.29 13.20 35.70
N ALA A 21 1.06 13.27 35.22
CA ALA A 21 0.46 12.18 34.47
C ALA A 21 1.04 12.28 33.06
N ALA A 22 1.81 11.29 32.65
CA ALA A 22 2.23 11.10 31.27
C ALA A 22 0.97 10.75 30.43
N GLY A 23 0.22 11.78 30.07
CA GLY A 23 -0.81 11.69 29.06
C GLY A 23 -0.17 11.95 27.71
N ILE A 24 -0.25 10.98 26.84
CA ILE A 24 -0.03 11.15 25.41
C ILE A 24 -1.16 12.08 24.94
N LEU A 25 -0.83 13.37 24.79
CA LEU A 25 -1.71 14.33 24.11
C LEU A 25 -1.63 14.02 22.61
N PRO A 26 -2.76 13.83 21.93
CA PRO A 26 -2.76 13.89 20.48
C PRO A 26 -2.30 15.30 20.09
N GLN A 27 -1.27 15.39 19.26
CA GLN A 27 -0.87 16.65 18.67
C GLN A 27 -1.96 17.10 17.69
N VAL A 28 -2.94 17.81 18.16
CA VAL A 28 -3.78 18.65 17.31
C VAL A 28 -2.90 19.82 16.87
N LEU A 29 -2.25 19.67 15.74
CA LEU A 29 -1.60 20.78 15.05
C LEU A 29 -2.70 21.67 14.48
N ILE A 30 -3.00 22.75 15.21
CA ILE A 30 -3.84 23.83 14.68
C ILE A 30 -3.05 24.50 13.56
N CYS A 31 -3.42 24.25 12.32
CA CYS A 31 -2.93 24.99 11.16
C CYS A 31 -3.45 26.44 11.21
N GLY A 32 -2.90 27.26 12.05
CA GLY A 32 -3.27 28.67 12.13
C GLY A 32 -2.52 29.43 13.19
N ALA A 33 -1.40 30.03 12.83
CA ALA A 33 -0.76 31.23 13.37
C ALA A 33 0.78 31.24 13.26
N ALA A 34 1.40 30.18 12.76
CA ALA A 34 2.77 30.21 12.21
C ALA A 34 2.68 29.37 10.95
N GLU A 35 3.18 29.85 9.81
CA GLU A 35 3.14 29.12 8.54
C GLU A 35 3.62 27.68 8.75
N PRO A 36 2.72 26.68 8.73
CA PRO A 36 3.15 25.31 8.92
C PRO A 36 3.87 24.85 7.66
N GLU A 37 4.98 24.19 7.84
CA GLU A 37 5.63 23.45 6.75
C GLU A 37 4.55 22.57 6.06
N PRO A 38 4.48 22.50 4.71
CA PRO A 38 3.42 21.76 4.00
C PRO A 38 3.30 20.30 4.41
N THR A 39 4.40 19.70 4.89
CA THR A 39 4.47 18.35 5.44
C THR A 39 3.74 18.18 6.76
N ALA A 40 3.54 19.24 7.53
CA ALA A 40 2.92 19.20 8.86
C ALA A 40 1.40 19.09 8.81
N CYS A 41 0.78 19.28 7.64
CA CYS A 41 -0.68 19.26 7.49
C CYS A 41 -1.25 17.89 7.08
N TRP A 42 -0.41 16.94 6.66
CA TRP A 42 -0.85 15.59 6.29
C TRP A 42 -0.78 14.65 7.49
N VAL A 43 -1.89 14.00 7.81
CA VAL A 43 -2.00 13.03 8.90
C VAL A 43 -2.33 11.66 8.32
N GLN A 44 -1.53 10.65 8.67
CA GLN A 44 -1.85 9.26 8.33
C GLN A 44 -2.90 8.72 9.29
N SER A 45 -4.09 8.43 8.78
CA SER A 45 -5.20 7.87 9.54
C SER A 45 -5.20 6.34 9.55
N TYR A 46 -4.67 5.72 8.48
CA TYR A 46 -4.63 4.27 8.35
C TYR A 46 -3.34 3.80 7.68
N ASP A 47 -2.77 2.77 8.26
CA ASP A 47 -1.64 2.00 7.74
C ASP A 47 -1.96 0.52 7.93
N ALA A 48 -2.18 -0.20 6.82
CA ALA A 48 -2.69 -1.57 6.88
C ALA A 48 -1.73 -2.52 7.61
N GLY A 49 -2.29 -3.51 8.31
CA GLY A 49 -1.50 -4.58 8.91
C GLY A 49 -1.43 -4.55 10.44
N TYR A 50 -2.53 -4.27 11.11
CA TYR A 50 -2.62 -4.30 12.58
C TYR A 50 -3.93 -4.96 13.05
N PRO A 51 -3.99 -5.52 14.27
CA PRO A 51 -5.24 -5.90 14.90
C PRO A 51 -5.99 -4.64 15.39
N ASP A 52 -7.27 -4.54 15.08
CA ASP A 52 -8.14 -3.47 15.60
C ASP A 52 -8.46 -3.67 17.10
N ALA A 53 -9.23 -2.76 17.67
CA ALA A 53 -9.62 -2.82 19.08
C ALA A 53 -10.40 -4.09 19.46
N ASN A 54 -11.00 -4.78 18.48
CA ASN A 54 -11.75 -6.03 18.68
C ASN A 54 -10.87 -7.27 18.38
N GLY A 55 -9.61 -7.08 18.02
CA GLY A 55 -8.68 -8.14 17.64
C GLY A 55 -8.82 -8.63 16.19
N ALA A 56 -9.67 -8.00 15.38
CA ALA A 56 -9.78 -8.30 13.95
C ALA A 56 -8.60 -7.67 13.19
N TRP A 57 -8.04 -8.41 12.22
CA TRP A 57 -6.92 -7.94 11.43
C TRP A 57 -7.35 -6.94 10.38
N ALA A 58 -6.98 -5.67 10.53
CA ALA A 58 -7.23 -4.61 9.58
C ALA A 58 -6.12 -4.61 8.51
N GLY A 59 -6.45 -5.07 7.31
CA GLY A 59 -5.49 -5.33 6.24
C GLY A 59 -5.79 -4.58 4.94
N GLY A 60 -5.30 -5.12 3.84
CA GLY A 60 -5.50 -4.64 2.48
C GLY A 60 -4.22 -4.20 1.78
N SER A 61 -4.06 -4.60 0.53
CA SER A 61 -2.98 -4.09 -0.32
C SER A 61 -3.35 -2.78 -1.02
N GLU A 62 -4.64 -2.45 -1.06
CA GLU A 62 -5.18 -1.21 -1.64
C GLU A 62 -6.47 -0.79 -0.95
N MET A 63 -6.69 0.52 -0.80
CA MET A 63 -8.00 1.07 -0.51
C MET A 63 -8.77 1.26 -1.81
N MET A 64 -10.01 0.74 -1.85
CA MET A 64 -10.85 0.80 -3.04
C MET A 64 -11.74 2.04 -3.04
N HIS A 65 -12.48 2.27 -1.95
CA HIS A 65 -13.39 3.39 -1.80
C HIS A 65 -13.39 3.94 -0.39
N LEU A 66 -13.68 5.24 -0.27
CA LEU A 66 -14.08 5.93 0.94
C LEU A 66 -15.53 6.40 0.77
N ALA A 67 -16.32 6.29 1.83
CA ALA A 67 -17.71 6.76 1.84
C ALA A 67 -18.07 7.36 3.20
N SER A 68 -18.58 8.60 3.19
CA SER A 68 -19.20 9.22 4.34
C SER A 68 -20.65 8.74 4.44
N HIS A 69 -21.09 8.28 5.63
CA HIS A 69 -22.42 7.82 5.86
C HIS A 69 -22.86 8.05 7.31
N LYS A 70 -23.94 8.82 7.49
CA LYS A 70 -24.56 9.11 8.80
C LYS A 70 -23.54 9.48 9.89
N GLY A 71 -22.60 10.38 9.58
CA GLY A 71 -21.63 10.92 10.52
C GLY A 71 -20.40 10.03 10.77
N MET A 72 -20.25 8.92 10.07
CA MET A 72 -19.11 8.01 10.14
C MET A 72 -18.42 7.96 8.79
N LEU A 73 -17.12 7.61 8.79
CA LEU A 73 -16.36 7.36 7.58
C LEU A 73 -16.12 5.85 7.41
N PHE A 74 -16.38 5.37 6.22
CA PHE A 74 -16.17 3.98 5.85
C PHE A 74 -15.14 3.86 4.72
N ALA A 75 -14.39 2.77 4.74
CA ALA A 75 -13.43 2.44 3.70
C ALA A 75 -13.59 0.98 3.28
N SER A 76 -13.60 0.70 1.98
CA SER A 76 -13.44 -0.67 1.49
C SER A 76 -12.01 -0.91 1.04
N ASN A 77 -11.46 -2.04 1.41
CA ASN A 77 -10.14 -2.46 0.97
C ASN A 77 -10.22 -3.61 -0.04
N GLY A 78 -9.07 -4.01 -0.54
CA GLY A 78 -8.93 -5.19 -1.37
C GLY A 78 -7.49 -5.62 -1.48
N TYR A 79 -7.31 -6.81 -2.03
CA TYR A 79 -6.01 -7.33 -2.41
C TYR A 79 -5.85 -7.21 -3.91
N TRP A 80 -4.78 -6.60 -4.38
CA TRP A 80 -4.54 -6.22 -5.78
C TRP A 80 -4.50 -7.41 -6.75
N VAL A 81 -4.91 -8.54 -6.30
CA VAL A 81 -4.71 -9.78 -6.99
C VAL A 81 -6.03 -10.31 -7.54
N ASP A 82 -6.41 -9.81 -8.71
CA ASP A 82 -7.26 -10.60 -9.63
C ASP A 82 -6.46 -11.76 -10.24
N ALA A 83 -5.17 -11.87 -9.92
CA ALA A 83 -4.25 -12.73 -10.61
C ALA A 83 -4.03 -14.00 -9.80
N HIS A 84 -4.32 -15.13 -10.39
CA HIS A 84 -4.04 -16.50 -9.89
C HIS A 84 -2.58 -16.74 -9.46
N TRP A 85 -1.67 -15.83 -9.77
CA TRP A 85 -0.23 -15.96 -9.55
C TRP A 85 0.28 -15.37 -8.22
N VAL A 86 -0.60 -14.74 -7.43
CA VAL A 86 -0.25 -14.18 -6.12
C VAL A 86 -1.21 -14.64 -5.03
N ILE A 87 -1.75 -15.81 -5.18
CA ILE A 87 -2.56 -16.41 -4.12
C ILE A 87 -1.59 -16.82 -3.01
N PRO A 88 -1.68 -16.21 -1.79
CA PRO A 88 -0.91 -16.69 -0.64
C PRO A 88 -1.23 -18.17 -0.40
N PRO A 89 -0.34 -18.95 0.22
CA PRO A 89 -0.61 -20.31 0.62
C PRO A 89 -1.94 -20.43 1.36
N GLU A 90 -2.61 -21.56 1.18
CA GLU A 90 -3.88 -21.85 1.86
C GLU A 90 -3.74 -21.60 3.38
N GLY A 91 -4.68 -20.85 3.96
CA GLY A 91 -4.62 -20.37 5.36
C GLY A 91 -4.01 -18.99 5.59
N GLN A 92 -3.42 -18.34 4.55
CA GLN A 92 -2.93 -16.95 4.62
C GLN A 92 -3.73 -15.98 3.75
N ARG A 93 -4.80 -16.45 3.13
CA ARG A 93 -5.67 -15.60 2.32
C ARG A 93 -6.48 -14.68 3.21
N GLN A 94 -6.32 -13.40 2.98
CA GLN A 94 -7.19 -12.38 3.57
C GLN A 94 -8.28 -12.03 2.56
N SER A 95 -9.49 -11.81 3.05
CA SER A 95 -10.62 -11.32 2.26
C SER A 95 -10.71 -9.81 2.28
N ALA A 96 -11.48 -9.24 1.36
CA ALA A 96 -11.81 -7.83 1.38
C ALA A 96 -12.64 -7.47 2.62
N GLN A 97 -12.48 -6.25 3.09
CA GLN A 97 -13.09 -5.75 4.31
C GLN A 97 -13.77 -4.40 4.07
N VAL A 98 -14.73 -4.06 4.93
CA VAL A 98 -15.17 -2.70 5.16
C VAL A 98 -14.68 -2.28 6.53
N LEU A 99 -13.94 -1.18 6.55
CA LEU A 99 -13.43 -0.54 7.76
C LEU A 99 -14.33 0.64 8.12
N ARG A 100 -14.45 0.95 9.41
CA ARG A 100 -15.19 2.09 9.93
C ARG A 100 -14.32 2.96 10.81
N LEU A 101 -14.49 4.27 10.68
CA LEU A 101 -13.93 5.31 11.54
C LEU A 101 -15.08 6.13 12.14
N ASP A 102 -15.12 6.24 13.47
CA ASP A 102 -16.19 6.90 14.21
C ASP A 102 -15.86 8.36 14.61
N ALA A 103 -14.58 8.70 14.62
CA ALA A 103 -14.07 10.05 14.90
C ALA A 103 -12.66 10.22 14.31
N PRO A 104 -12.16 11.45 14.08
CA PRO A 104 -10.86 11.69 13.45
C PRO A 104 -9.68 11.00 14.15
N GLU A 105 -9.70 10.98 15.48
CA GLU A 105 -8.63 10.40 16.30
C GLU A 105 -8.86 8.93 16.66
N ALA A 106 -9.98 8.34 16.22
CA ALA A 106 -10.29 6.95 16.49
C ALA A 106 -9.43 6.00 15.66
N GLN A 107 -9.28 4.79 16.12
CA GLN A 107 -8.68 3.72 15.33
C GLN A 107 -9.73 3.15 14.37
N TRP A 108 -9.33 2.91 13.11
CA TRP A 108 -10.15 2.18 12.16
C TRP A 108 -10.44 0.77 12.66
N GLN A 109 -11.69 0.36 12.55
CA GLN A 109 -12.17 -0.95 12.97
C GLN A 109 -12.68 -1.74 11.77
N VAL A 110 -12.48 -3.05 11.77
CA VAL A 110 -13.08 -3.96 10.79
C VAL A 110 -14.55 -4.14 11.15
N GLU A 111 -15.44 -3.60 10.35
CA GLU A 111 -16.88 -3.75 10.56
C GLU A 111 -17.48 -4.91 9.74
N LEU A 112 -16.93 -5.16 8.55
CA LEU A 112 -17.27 -6.30 7.72
C LEU A 112 -16.00 -6.95 7.20
N ASP A 113 -15.83 -8.23 7.48
CA ASP A 113 -14.91 -9.11 6.76
C ASP A 113 -15.75 -9.99 5.83
N MET A 114 -15.53 -9.87 4.51
CA MET A 114 -16.35 -10.57 3.52
C MET A 114 -16.16 -12.08 3.56
N GLY A 115 -14.96 -12.51 3.98
CA GLY A 115 -14.64 -13.91 4.17
C GLY A 115 -14.90 -14.76 2.92
N LYS A 116 -15.13 -16.03 3.18
CA LYS A 116 -15.61 -17.01 2.20
C LYS A 116 -17.12 -17.16 2.38
N SER A 117 -17.88 -17.13 1.28
CA SER A 117 -19.31 -17.35 1.38
C SER A 117 -19.61 -18.78 1.88
N ASN A 118 -20.63 -18.90 2.72
CA ASN A 118 -21.08 -20.19 3.25
C ASN A 118 -22.13 -20.87 2.34
N ASP A 119 -22.34 -20.30 1.13
CA ASP A 119 -23.23 -20.90 0.14
C ASP A 119 -22.53 -22.01 -0.67
N ASP A 120 -23.30 -22.75 -1.46
CA ASP A 120 -22.80 -23.84 -2.29
C ASP A 120 -21.80 -23.40 -3.39
N LEU A 121 -21.67 -22.08 -3.62
CA LEU A 121 -20.76 -21.52 -4.61
C LEU A 121 -19.34 -21.32 -4.05
N GLY A 122 -19.18 -21.25 -2.73
CA GLY A 122 -17.88 -21.07 -2.07
C GLY A 122 -17.14 -19.82 -2.55
N LEU A 123 -17.84 -18.70 -2.70
CA LEU A 123 -17.29 -17.46 -3.24
C LEU A 123 -16.25 -16.84 -2.30
N GLU A 124 -15.15 -16.38 -2.86
CA GLU A 124 -14.11 -15.64 -2.14
C GLU A 124 -14.03 -14.20 -2.68
N TYR A 125 -14.16 -13.22 -1.80
CA TYR A 125 -14.17 -11.81 -2.17
C TYR A 125 -12.84 -11.16 -1.81
N MET A 126 -12.04 -10.88 -2.85
CA MET A 126 -10.71 -10.29 -2.70
C MET A 126 -10.70 -8.76 -2.79
N LYS A 127 -11.80 -8.15 -3.25
CA LYS A 127 -11.91 -6.70 -3.44
C LYS A 127 -13.29 -6.20 -3.08
N GLY A 128 -13.32 -5.17 -2.26
CA GLY A 128 -14.49 -4.34 -2.03
C GLY A 128 -14.68 -3.35 -3.16
N ASN A 129 -15.28 -3.79 -4.27
CA ASN A 129 -15.26 -3.07 -5.54
C ASN A 129 -16.03 -1.75 -5.55
N ILE A 130 -17.12 -1.63 -4.81
CA ILE A 130 -17.95 -0.43 -4.69
C ILE A 130 -18.35 -0.27 -3.22
N LEU A 131 -18.19 0.92 -2.67
CA LEU A 131 -18.76 1.31 -1.39
C LEU A 131 -19.38 2.70 -1.57
N LYS A 132 -20.70 2.78 -1.47
CA LYS A 132 -21.41 4.02 -1.78
C LYS A 132 -22.62 4.21 -0.87
N SER A 133 -22.81 5.43 -0.37
CA SER A 133 -24.04 5.85 0.28
C SER A 133 -25.03 6.26 -0.81
N VAL A 134 -26.18 5.60 -0.87
CA VAL A 134 -27.22 5.81 -1.89
C VAL A 134 -28.54 6.18 -1.24
N THR A 135 -29.26 7.12 -1.86
CA THR A 135 -30.51 7.64 -1.30
C THR A 135 -31.68 7.35 -2.20
N PHE A 136 -32.73 6.77 -1.62
CA PHE A 136 -34.01 6.53 -2.26
C PHE A 136 -35.07 7.50 -1.74
N THR A 137 -35.92 7.97 -2.63
CA THR A 137 -37.08 8.81 -2.32
C THR A 137 -38.42 8.11 -2.51
N ARG A 138 -38.36 6.88 -3.10
CA ARG A 138 -39.54 6.06 -3.41
C ARG A 138 -39.28 4.59 -3.08
N ASP A 139 -40.37 3.90 -2.75
CA ASP A 139 -40.37 2.45 -2.57
C ASP A 139 -40.50 1.67 -3.90
N ALA A 140 -40.58 0.35 -3.76
CA ALA A 140 -40.69 -0.58 -4.89
C ALA A 140 -41.98 -0.43 -5.72
N GLU A 141 -43.04 0.11 -5.13
CA GLU A 141 -44.32 0.40 -5.77
C GLU A 141 -44.38 1.81 -6.39
N GLY A 142 -43.27 2.57 -6.28
CA GLY A 142 -43.16 3.94 -6.76
C GLY A 142 -43.80 4.99 -5.86
N LYS A 143 -44.28 4.60 -4.66
CA LYS A 143 -44.83 5.53 -3.69
C LYS A 143 -43.69 6.37 -3.06
N LYS A 144 -43.93 7.66 -2.95
CA LYS A 144 -42.98 8.57 -2.31
C LYS A 144 -42.83 8.21 -0.82
N LEU A 145 -41.60 8.09 -0.34
CA LEU A 145 -41.29 7.90 1.09
C LEU A 145 -41.57 9.17 1.86
N ASP A 146 -41.98 9.03 3.10
CA ASP A 146 -42.20 10.18 4.02
C ASP A 146 -40.89 10.93 4.29
N GLN A 147 -39.78 10.20 4.42
CA GLN A 147 -38.42 10.71 4.46
C GLN A 147 -37.56 9.89 3.46
N PRO A 148 -36.61 10.52 2.77
CA PRO A 148 -35.65 9.79 1.96
C PRO A 148 -34.90 8.76 2.79
N GLU A 149 -34.72 7.56 2.26
CA GLU A 149 -33.93 6.50 2.92
C GLU A 149 -32.53 6.44 2.27
N THR A 150 -31.52 6.52 3.13
CA THR A 150 -30.12 6.47 2.69
C THR A 150 -29.46 5.21 3.23
N LEU A 151 -29.00 4.37 2.32
CA LEU A 151 -28.36 3.09 2.60
C LEU A 151 -26.88 3.14 2.29
N LEU A 152 -26.04 2.55 3.13
CA LEU A 152 -24.65 2.25 2.78
C LEU A 152 -24.59 0.88 2.12
N VAL A 153 -24.20 0.88 0.85
CA VAL A 153 -24.14 -0.32 0.01
C VAL A 153 -22.71 -0.62 -0.37
N MET A 154 -22.31 -1.85 -0.11
CA MET A 154 -21.07 -2.44 -0.54
C MET A 154 -21.36 -3.47 -1.63
N ALA A 155 -20.58 -3.48 -2.73
CA ALA A 155 -20.67 -4.53 -3.75
C ALA A 155 -19.29 -5.06 -4.11
N ALA A 156 -19.21 -6.38 -4.28
CA ALA A 156 -18.00 -7.07 -4.64
C ALA A 156 -18.24 -8.18 -5.66
N GLY A 157 -17.24 -8.39 -6.52
CA GLY A 157 -17.22 -9.51 -7.46
C GLY A 157 -16.34 -10.64 -6.95
N ALA A 158 -16.79 -11.86 -7.21
CA ALA A 158 -16.01 -13.07 -7.03
C ALA A 158 -15.89 -13.80 -8.36
N ASN A 159 -14.68 -14.28 -8.68
CA ASN A 159 -14.44 -15.11 -9.85
C ASN A 159 -13.93 -16.47 -9.39
N PHE A 160 -14.51 -17.53 -9.93
CA PHE A 160 -14.16 -18.90 -9.64
C PHE A 160 -13.91 -19.67 -10.95
N GLU A 161 -13.41 -20.90 -10.87
CA GLU A 161 -12.82 -21.62 -12.00
C GLU A 161 -13.71 -21.67 -13.27
N ARG A 162 -15.03 -21.75 -13.11
CA ARG A 162 -15.99 -21.84 -14.26
C ARG A 162 -17.06 -20.77 -14.24
N GLY A 163 -16.96 -19.79 -13.37
CA GLY A 163 -18.00 -18.79 -13.21
C GLY A 163 -17.54 -17.55 -12.48
N GLY A 164 -18.50 -16.70 -12.21
CA GLY A 164 -18.32 -15.51 -11.39
C GLY A 164 -19.66 -15.06 -10.83
N ALA A 165 -19.58 -14.17 -9.85
CA ALA A 165 -20.75 -13.63 -9.18
C ALA A 165 -20.50 -12.19 -8.75
N VAL A 166 -21.58 -11.44 -8.56
CA VAL A 166 -21.59 -10.17 -7.85
C VAL A 166 -22.54 -10.28 -6.68
N SER A 167 -22.07 -9.89 -5.51
CA SER A 167 -22.87 -9.78 -4.30
C SER A 167 -22.91 -8.33 -3.81
N ALA A 168 -23.97 -8.02 -3.07
CA ALA A 168 -24.12 -6.75 -2.38
C ALA A 168 -24.33 -6.99 -0.89
N TRP A 169 -23.81 -6.07 -0.07
CA TRP A 169 -24.06 -5.98 1.37
C TRP A 169 -24.66 -4.63 1.66
N VAL A 170 -25.70 -4.62 2.44
CA VAL A 170 -26.34 -3.38 2.90
C VAL A 170 -26.25 -3.31 4.42
N ARG A 171 -25.77 -2.18 4.91
CA ARG A 171 -25.62 -1.92 6.33
C ARG A 171 -26.96 -1.61 6.98
N ASP A 172 -27.28 -2.28 8.07
CA ASP A 172 -28.29 -1.84 9.02
C ASP A 172 -27.67 -0.85 9.99
N ASP A 173 -28.09 0.41 9.92
CA ASP A 173 -27.46 1.50 10.70
C ASP A 173 -27.76 1.43 12.19
N ALA A 174 -28.85 0.77 12.58
CA ALA A 174 -29.22 0.63 13.98
C ALA A 174 -28.35 -0.41 14.71
N SER A 175 -27.98 -1.48 14.01
CA SER A 175 -27.21 -2.59 14.60
C SER A 175 -25.75 -2.65 14.14
N GLY A 176 -25.36 -1.93 13.10
CA GLY A 176 -24.04 -2.03 12.45
C GLY A 176 -23.83 -3.34 11.68
N LYS A 177 -24.87 -4.15 11.51
CA LYS A 177 -24.78 -5.42 10.81
C LYS A 177 -24.96 -5.26 9.30
N TRP A 178 -24.30 -6.13 8.54
CA TRP A 178 -24.38 -6.14 7.08
C TRP A 178 -25.21 -7.32 6.61
N THR A 179 -26.18 -7.07 5.75
CA THR A 179 -27.00 -8.10 5.11
C THR A 179 -26.46 -8.40 3.73
N HIS A 180 -26.03 -9.64 3.51
CA HIS A 180 -25.53 -10.14 2.23
C HIS A 180 -26.66 -10.56 1.30
N THR A 181 -26.54 -10.21 0.03
CA THR A 181 -27.43 -10.65 -1.05
C THR A 181 -26.59 -11.04 -2.27
N LEU A 182 -26.77 -12.27 -2.77
CA LEU A 182 -26.22 -12.66 -4.06
C LEU A 182 -27.05 -11.99 -5.16
N VAL A 183 -26.46 -10.98 -5.81
CA VAL A 183 -27.15 -10.18 -6.83
C VAL A 183 -27.28 -10.98 -8.12
N ARG A 184 -26.17 -11.57 -8.58
CA ARG A 184 -26.15 -12.36 -9.79
C ARG A 184 -24.90 -13.24 -9.87
N HIS A 185 -25.04 -14.39 -10.52
CA HIS A 185 -23.92 -15.26 -10.89
C HIS A 185 -24.11 -15.79 -12.31
N GLY A 186 -23.03 -16.33 -12.90
CA GLY A 186 -23.07 -16.90 -14.24
C GLY A 186 -21.72 -17.43 -14.70
N SER A 187 -21.64 -17.78 -15.97
CA SER A 187 -20.42 -18.30 -16.58
C SER A 187 -19.33 -17.21 -16.68
N SER A 188 -18.08 -17.62 -16.55
CA SER A 188 -16.89 -16.85 -16.92
C SER A 188 -16.23 -17.33 -18.22
N ALA A 189 -16.93 -18.16 -18.98
CA ALA A 189 -16.47 -18.62 -20.29
C ALA A 189 -16.19 -17.41 -21.22
N GLY A 190 -15.17 -17.52 -22.06
CA GLY A 190 -14.75 -16.41 -22.93
C GLY A 190 -14.05 -15.27 -22.23
N GLY A 191 -13.62 -15.44 -20.96
CA GLY A 191 -12.91 -14.41 -20.23
C GLY A 191 -13.79 -13.39 -19.51
N VAL A 192 -15.11 -13.62 -19.43
CA VAL A 192 -16.08 -12.76 -18.73
C VAL A 192 -15.64 -12.53 -17.27
N ARG A 193 -15.54 -11.27 -16.86
CA ARG A 193 -15.14 -10.85 -15.52
C ARG A 193 -16.32 -10.24 -14.77
N TRP A 194 -16.57 -10.77 -13.58
CA TRP A 194 -17.60 -10.31 -12.65
C TRP A 194 -16.98 -9.33 -11.67
N VAL A 195 -16.85 -8.07 -12.07
CA VAL A 195 -16.16 -7.02 -11.30
C VAL A 195 -17.00 -5.75 -11.34
N PRO A 196 -17.89 -5.52 -10.37
CA PRO A 196 -18.68 -4.31 -10.29
C PRO A 196 -17.75 -3.09 -10.15
N ARG A 197 -18.15 -1.94 -10.71
CA ARG A 197 -17.31 -0.74 -10.73
C ARG A 197 -18.01 0.52 -10.25
N ASP A 198 -19.31 0.65 -10.48
CA ASP A 198 -20.09 1.81 -10.06
C ASP A 198 -21.57 1.45 -9.91
N MET A 199 -22.28 2.26 -9.11
CA MET A 199 -23.72 2.21 -8.93
C MET A 199 -24.30 3.61 -8.80
N GLU A 200 -25.55 3.79 -9.26
CA GLU A 200 -26.24 5.07 -9.20
C GLU A 200 -27.74 4.87 -9.03
N VAL A 201 -28.39 5.68 -8.20
CA VAL A 201 -29.86 5.72 -8.08
C VAL A 201 -30.39 6.72 -9.09
N TYR A 202 -31.32 6.30 -9.94
CA TYR A 202 -31.93 7.14 -10.97
C TYR A 202 -33.43 6.92 -11.03
N ARG A 203 -34.16 8.00 -11.30
CA ARG A 203 -35.60 7.97 -11.49
C ARG A 203 -35.95 8.12 -12.98
N ASP A 204 -36.54 7.08 -13.53
CA ASP A 204 -37.09 7.08 -14.89
C ASP A 204 -38.18 8.17 -15.02
N LYS A 205 -38.03 9.06 -15.98
CA LYS A 205 -38.91 10.21 -16.17
C LYS A 205 -40.28 9.84 -16.75
N VAL A 206 -40.36 8.71 -17.46
CA VAL A 206 -41.59 8.23 -18.09
C VAL A 206 -42.43 7.42 -17.14
N THR A 207 -41.82 6.44 -16.50
CA THR A 207 -42.50 5.54 -15.57
C THR A 207 -42.62 6.10 -14.16
N GLY A 208 -41.74 7.04 -13.79
CA GLY A 208 -41.62 7.57 -12.43
C GLY A 208 -40.97 6.61 -11.44
N THR A 209 -40.55 5.43 -11.88
CA THR A 209 -39.91 4.41 -11.03
C THR A 209 -38.50 4.81 -10.70
N GLU A 210 -38.15 4.77 -9.41
CA GLU A 210 -36.80 5.01 -8.92
C GLU A 210 -36.07 3.69 -8.71
N ARG A 211 -34.86 3.58 -9.27
CA ARG A 211 -34.08 2.34 -9.28
C ARG A 211 -32.61 2.62 -8.99
N ILE A 212 -31.95 1.67 -8.35
CA ILE A 212 -30.51 1.62 -8.33
C ILE A 212 -30.02 0.82 -9.53
N PHE A 213 -29.00 1.33 -10.21
CA PHE A 213 -28.31 0.69 -11.33
C PHE A 213 -26.89 0.35 -10.88
N MET A 214 -26.44 -0.87 -11.15
CA MET A 214 -25.09 -1.31 -10.79
C MET A 214 -24.43 -2.05 -11.95
N SER A 215 -23.19 -1.75 -12.24
CA SER A 215 -22.38 -2.51 -13.18
C SER A 215 -21.96 -3.85 -12.55
N LEU A 216 -22.03 -4.93 -13.34
CA LEU A 216 -21.58 -6.27 -12.94
C LEU A 216 -20.21 -6.64 -13.52
N GLY A 217 -19.56 -5.72 -14.22
CA GLY A 217 -18.43 -5.99 -15.10
C GLY A 217 -18.92 -6.36 -16.51
N ASN A 218 -18.23 -7.28 -17.20
CA ASN A 218 -18.62 -7.66 -18.56
C ASN A 218 -20.07 -8.15 -18.74
N PRO A 219 -20.75 -8.79 -17.75
CA PRO A 219 -22.15 -9.18 -17.94
C PRO A 219 -23.09 -8.04 -18.25
N GLY A 220 -22.81 -6.82 -17.81
CA GLY A 220 -23.64 -5.66 -18.08
C GLY A 220 -24.12 -4.91 -16.84
N ILE A 221 -25.28 -4.26 -16.95
CA ILE A 221 -25.91 -3.50 -15.87
C ILE A 221 -27.14 -4.24 -15.37
N ILE A 222 -27.26 -4.32 -14.05
CA ILE A 222 -28.46 -4.78 -13.34
C ILE A 222 -29.12 -3.59 -12.65
N SER A 223 -30.42 -3.69 -12.40
CA SER A 223 -31.15 -2.71 -11.60
C SER A 223 -31.89 -3.37 -10.43
N GLY A 224 -32.32 -2.53 -9.49
CA GLY A 224 -33.11 -2.94 -8.34
C GLY A 224 -33.95 -1.76 -7.81
N VAL A 225 -34.85 -2.05 -6.90
CA VAL A 225 -35.71 -1.05 -6.25
C VAL A 225 -35.55 -1.11 -4.74
N TYR A 226 -35.81 0.00 -4.07
CA TYR A 226 -35.85 0.03 -2.62
C TYR A 226 -37.11 -0.74 -2.15
N ASP A 227 -36.91 -1.78 -1.38
CA ASP A 227 -37.96 -2.64 -0.85
C ASP A 227 -37.62 -3.03 0.59
N PRO A 228 -38.15 -2.32 1.60
CA PRO A 228 -37.84 -2.58 3.00
C PRO A 228 -38.30 -3.95 3.50
N SER A 229 -39.14 -4.66 2.74
CA SER A 229 -39.59 -6.02 3.07
C SER A 229 -38.60 -7.11 2.70
N THR A 230 -37.57 -6.77 1.88
CA THR A 230 -36.54 -7.73 1.46
C THR A 230 -35.30 -7.64 2.33
N PRO A 231 -34.54 -8.75 2.50
CA PRO A 231 -33.23 -8.69 3.13
C PRO A 231 -32.31 -7.70 2.39
N GLY A 232 -31.66 -6.81 3.15
CA GLY A 232 -30.80 -5.77 2.56
C GLY A 232 -31.56 -4.62 1.89
N GLN A 233 -32.89 -4.56 2.02
CA GLN A 233 -33.75 -3.45 1.59
C GLN A 233 -33.66 -3.07 0.11
N ILE A 234 -32.96 -3.86 -0.72
CA ILE A 234 -32.90 -3.70 -2.18
C ILE A 234 -33.36 -5.01 -2.82
N ARG A 235 -34.43 -4.93 -3.59
CA ARG A 235 -34.89 -6.05 -4.41
C ARG A 235 -34.30 -5.93 -5.81
N TRP A 236 -33.29 -6.75 -6.07
CA TRP A 236 -32.60 -6.79 -7.36
C TRP A 236 -33.42 -7.52 -8.40
N ASP A 237 -33.38 -7.04 -9.64
CA ASP A 237 -34.06 -7.66 -10.77
C ASP A 237 -33.41 -9.01 -11.13
N ARG A 238 -34.24 -9.91 -11.69
CA ARG A 238 -33.73 -11.18 -12.21
C ARG A 238 -33.02 -11.04 -13.55
N ASN A 239 -33.42 -10.08 -14.36
CA ASN A 239 -32.86 -9.81 -15.68
C ASN A 239 -31.93 -8.63 -15.65
N LEU A 240 -30.95 -8.66 -16.54
CA LEU A 240 -30.09 -7.50 -16.76
C LEU A 240 -30.92 -6.37 -17.36
N GLU A 241 -30.69 -5.16 -16.86
CA GLU A 241 -31.25 -3.95 -17.45
C GLU A 241 -30.63 -3.72 -18.84
N HIS A 242 -29.31 -3.89 -18.94
CA HIS A 242 -28.57 -3.85 -20.19
C HIS A 242 -27.48 -4.92 -20.21
N PRO A 243 -27.67 -5.99 -21.00
CA PRO A 243 -26.62 -6.97 -21.23
C PRO A 243 -25.61 -6.43 -22.24
N PHE A 244 -24.32 -6.57 -21.95
CA PHE A 244 -23.27 -6.24 -22.92
C PHE A 244 -23.02 -7.42 -23.86
N LEU A 245 -22.69 -7.09 -25.12
CA LEU A 245 -22.18 -8.06 -26.07
C LEU A 245 -20.69 -8.23 -25.77
N THR A 246 -20.36 -9.20 -24.93
CA THR A 246 -18.97 -9.43 -24.53
C THR A 246 -18.26 -10.31 -25.54
N ASP A 247 -17.15 -9.82 -26.05
CA ASP A 247 -16.14 -10.63 -26.73
C ASP A 247 -15.20 -11.31 -25.72
N GLY A 248 -15.50 -11.19 -24.42
CA GLY A 248 -14.68 -11.69 -23.31
C GLY A 248 -13.50 -10.77 -22.97
N SER A 249 -13.34 -9.64 -23.64
CA SER A 249 -12.26 -8.72 -23.35
C SER A 249 -12.56 -7.87 -22.11
N PHE A 250 -11.53 -7.44 -21.42
CA PHE A 250 -11.63 -6.45 -20.34
C PHE A 250 -12.13 -5.07 -20.85
N ARG A 251 -12.12 -4.87 -22.17
CA ARG A 251 -12.48 -3.66 -22.85
C ARG A 251 -13.94 -3.27 -22.68
N THR A 252 -14.84 -4.23 -22.56
CA THR A 252 -16.27 -4.03 -22.56
C THR A 252 -16.91 -3.92 -21.19
N ARG A 253 -16.14 -3.63 -20.14
CA ARG A 253 -16.70 -3.45 -18.79
C ARG A 253 -17.09 -1.99 -18.57
N PRO A 254 -18.26 -1.72 -17.97
CA PRO A 254 -18.62 -0.36 -17.58
C PRO A 254 -17.78 0.07 -16.38
N LEU A 255 -17.20 1.28 -16.49
CA LEU A 255 -16.32 1.86 -15.49
C LEU A 255 -16.90 3.09 -14.78
N GLY A 256 -18.05 3.59 -15.22
CA GLY A 256 -18.74 4.71 -14.60
C GLY A 256 -20.21 4.76 -14.99
N ILE A 257 -21.07 5.08 -14.03
CA ILE A 257 -22.51 5.33 -14.20
C ILE A 257 -22.84 6.67 -13.54
N ILE A 258 -23.51 7.57 -14.27
CA ILE A 258 -23.79 8.93 -13.77
C ILE A 258 -25.12 9.49 -14.28
N GLN A 259 -25.74 10.34 -13.47
CA GLN A 259 -26.83 11.20 -13.89
C GLN A 259 -26.31 12.55 -14.40
N ALA A 260 -26.70 12.93 -15.60
CA ALA A 260 -26.48 14.24 -16.16
C ALA A 260 -27.67 14.65 -17.06
N ASN A 261 -27.99 15.92 -17.11
CA ASN A 261 -29.10 16.47 -17.95
C ASN A 261 -30.42 15.67 -17.75
N GLY A 262 -30.61 15.13 -16.55
CA GLY A 262 -31.78 14.33 -16.21
C GLY A 262 -31.86 13.00 -16.95
N SER A 263 -30.78 12.43 -17.42
CA SER A 263 -30.67 11.07 -17.98
C SER A 263 -29.57 10.30 -17.27
N LEU A 264 -29.63 8.97 -17.35
CA LEU A 264 -28.58 8.08 -16.88
C LEU A 264 -27.61 7.79 -18.03
N PHE A 265 -26.33 7.92 -17.75
CA PHE A 265 -25.23 7.60 -18.69
C PHE A 265 -24.32 6.58 -18.08
N PHE A 266 -23.70 5.75 -18.92
CA PHE A 266 -22.61 4.86 -18.49
C PHE A 266 -21.56 4.73 -19.60
N SER A 267 -20.34 4.42 -19.19
CA SER A 267 -19.24 4.12 -20.12
C SER A 267 -19.09 2.60 -20.31
N GLU A 268 -18.76 2.19 -21.52
CA GLU A 268 -18.40 0.81 -21.88
C GLU A 268 -17.24 0.86 -22.87
N GLY A 269 -16.06 0.39 -22.44
CA GLY A 269 -14.88 0.43 -23.31
C GLY A 269 -14.53 1.86 -23.73
N ASP A 270 -14.61 2.14 -25.01
CA ASP A 270 -14.38 3.43 -25.66
C ASP A 270 -15.67 4.22 -25.97
N SER A 271 -16.83 3.71 -25.52
CA SER A 271 -18.14 4.29 -25.83
C SER A 271 -18.85 4.81 -24.57
N ILE A 272 -19.77 5.75 -24.79
CA ILE A 272 -20.69 6.25 -23.77
C ILE A 272 -22.12 6.07 -24.26
N TYR A 273 -22.94 5.50 -23.40
CA TYR A 273 -24.35 5.24 -23.65
C TYR A 273 -25.26 6.10 -22.78
N GLN A 274 -26.38 6.54 -23.37
CA GLN A 274 -27.46 7.23 -22.67
C GLN A 274 -28.69 6.31 -22.57
N ARG A 275 -29.23 6.17 -21.36
CA ARG A 275 -30.51 5.49 -21.14
C ARG A 275 -31.67 6.36 -21.68
N MET A 276 -32.51 5.76 -22.50
CA MET A 276 -33.77 6.32 -22.98
C MET A 276 -34.90 5.73 -22.13
N ASP A 277 -35.54 6.61 -21.35
CA ASP A 277 -36.54 6.23 -20.36
C ASP A 277 -37.83 5.65 -20.96
N GLY A 278 -38.52 4.81 -20.21
CA GLY A 278 -39.78 4.19 -20.58
C GLY A 278 -39.98 2.79 -19.96
N GLU A 279 -41.16 2.21 -20.20
CA GLU A 279 -41.48 0.84 -19.72
C GLU A 279 -40.53 -0.22 -20.31
N ARG A 280 -40.00 0.04 -21.49
CA ARG A 280 -38.96 -0.76 -22.17
C ARG A 280 -37.79 0.16 -22.50
N PRO A 281 -36.92 0.40 -21.54
CA PRO A 281 -35.81 1.32 -21.75
C PRO A 281 -34.91 0.85 -22.89
N ARG A 282 -34.35 1.81 -23.60
CA ARG A 282 -33.36 1.58 -24.66
C ARG A 282 -32.08 2.32 -24.30
N TYR A 283 -31.01 1.93 -24.93
CA TYR A 283 -29.71 2.53 -24.72
C TYR A 283 -29.21 3.06 -26.08
N ARG A 284 -28.90 4.33 -26.09
CA ARG A 284 -28.37 5.01 -27.27
C ARG A 284 -26.90 5.29 -27.05
N GLU A 285 -26.06 4.78 -27.91
CA GLU A 285 -24.69 5.22 -27.97
C GLU A 285 -24.66 6.69 -28.39
N ILE A 286 -24.05 7.54 -27.59
CA ILE A 286 -23.95 8.99 -27.83
C ILE A 286 -22.56 9.38 -28.28
N PHE A 287 -21.59 8.53 -28.05
CA PHE A 287 -20.20 8.81 -28.33
C PHE A 287 -19.38 7.53 -28.39
N GLU A 288 -18.43 7.46 -29.34
CA GLU A 288 -17.44 6.41 -29.52
C GLU A 288 -16.11 7.08 -29.89
N LEU A 289 -15.00 6.63 -29.27
CA LEU A 289 -13.66 7.17 -29.53
C LEU A 289 -13.02 6.60 -30.81
N PHE A 290 -13.46 5.43 -31.27
CA PHE A 290 -12.85 4.67 -32.38
C PHE A 290 -11.36 4.36 -32.15
N GLU A 291 -10.92 4.31 -30.92
CA GLU A 291 -9.55 4.01 -30.54
C GLU A 291 -9.47 2.64 -29.86
N ASP A 292 -8.59 1.79 -30.37
CA ASP A 292 -8.39 0.46 -29.81
C ASP A 292 -7.70 0.54 -28.44
N THR A 293 -8.19 -0.23 -27.48
CA THR A 293 -7.52 -0.44 -26.21
C THR A 293 -6.93 -1.84 -26.18
N ASP A 294 -5.63 -1.96 -26.03
CA ASP A 294 -4.93 -3.24 -26.11
C ASP A 294 -4.66 -3.91 -24.75
N THR A 295 -5.19 -3.36 -23.65
CA THR A 295 -4.89 -3.84 -22.29
C THR A 295 -6.07 -3.88 -21.34
N ASP A 296 -5.88 -4.64 -20.27
CA ASP A 296 -6.83 -4.85 -19.16
C ASP A 296 -7.22 -3.58 -18.39
N VAL A 297 -6.49 -2.48 -18.56
CA VAL A 297 -6.72 -1.23 -17.83
C VAL A 297 -7.34 -0.13 -18.69
N GLY A 298 -7.49 -0.36 -19.98
CA GLY A 298 -8.04 0.60 -20.93
C GLY A 298 -9.52 0.91 -20.71
N GLY A 299 -9.99 1.97 -21.36
CA GLY A 299 -11.39 2.38 -21.38
C GLY A 299 -11.65 3.77 -20.81
N ILE A 300 -12.90 4.22 -20.95
CA ILE A 300 -13.42 5.47 -20.38
C ILE A 300 -13.65 5.29 -18.89
N ARG A 301 -12.94 6.09 -18.09
CA ARG A 301 -12.92 6.03 -16.62
C ARG A 301 -13.39 7.33 -16.00
N GLY A 302 -13.87 7.28 -14.77
CA GLY A 302 -14.18 8.47 -13.98
C GLY A 302 -15.26 9.35 -14.62
N LEU A 303 -16.21 8.75 -15.35
CA LEU A 303 -17.29 9.50 -15.97
C LEU A 303 -18.01 10.36 -14.92
N THR A 304 -18.00 11.68 -15.12
CA THR A 304 -18.62 12.64 -14.20
C THR A 304 -19.25 13.82 -14.95
N ARG A 305 -20.14 14.54 -14.31
CA ARG A 305 -20.75 15.74 -14.86
C ARG A 305 -20.01 17.00 -14.44
N VAL A 306 -19.90 17.92 -15.35
CA VAL A 306 -19.38 19.28 -15.12
C VAL A 306 -20.27 20.31 -15.81
N PRO A 307 -20.34 21.57 -15.35
CA PRO A 307 -21.09 22.59 -16.04
C PRO A 307 -20.65 22.71 -17.49
N ASN A 308 -21.62 22.82 -18.42
CA ASN A 308 -21.34 23.05 -19.83
C ASN A 308 -20.80 24.48 -20.03
N PRO A 309 -19.57 24.68 -20.50
CA PRO A 309 -18.99 26.00 -20.65
C PRO A 309 -19.62 26.80 -21.81
N ASN A 310 -20.36 26.13 -22.71
CA ASN A 310 -20.93 26.73 -23.91
C ASN A 310 -22.45 26.95 -23.83
N GLY A 311 -23.09 26.64 -22.71
CA GLY A 311 -24.54 26.76 -22.57
C GLY A 311 -25.10 26.17 -21.28
N ALA A 312 -26.40 25.90 -21.28
CA ALA A 312 -27.07 25.28 -20.16
C ALA A 312 -26.83 23.79 -20.10
N GLY A 313 -26.93 23.24 -18.89
CA GLY A 313 -26.82 21.81 -18.64
C GLY A 313 -25.41 21.35 -18.28
N ASP A 314 -25.23 20.05 -18.32
CA ASP A 314 -23.99 19.38 -17.94
C ASP A 314 -23.24 18.85 -19.16
N SER A 315 -21.93 19.01 -19.17
CA SER A 315 -21.00 18.25 -20.00
C SER A 315 -20.57 16.97 -19.28
N LEU A 316 -20.09 15.96 -20.01
CA LEU A 316 -19.55 14.73 -19.48
C LEU A 316 -18.02 14.80 -19.50
N LEU A 317 -17.41 14.80 -18.34
CA LEU A 317 -15.95 14.74 -18.15
C LEU A 317 -15.54 13.31 -17.87
N PHE A 318 -14.44 12.86 -18.47
CA PHE A 318 -13.91 11.52 -18.26
C PHE A 318 -12.41 11.42 -18.55
N ILE A 319 -11.81 10.32 -18.12
CA ILE A 319 -10.44 9.95 -18.48
C ILE A 319 -10.49 8.90 -19.57
N TRP A 320 -9.84 9.17 -20.68
CA TRP A 320 -9.52 8.15 -21.67
C TRP A 320 -8.18 7.50 -21.29
N ALA A 321 -8.20 6.20 -21.03
CA ALA A 321 -7.03 5.39 -20.80
C ALA A 321 -6.92 4.36 -21.92
N PRO A 322 -6.09 4.63 -22.97
CA PRO A 322 -6.02 3.73 -24.13
C PRO A 322 -5.39 2.38 -23.81
N GLY A 323 -4.81 2.23 -22.62
CA GLY A 323 -4.15 0.99 -22.21
C GLY A 323 -2.66 0.97 -22.56
N GLY A 324 -2.01 -0.18 -22.35
CA GLY A 324 -0.60 -0.37 -22.68
C GLY A 324 0.31 0.63 -21.97
N ARG A 325 1.15 1.31 -22.76
CA ARG A 325 2.08 2.35 -22.30
C ARG A 325 1.65 3.76 -22.72
N SER A 326 0.42 3.92 -23.19
CA SER A 326 -0.10 5.19 -23.64
C SER A 326 -0.53 6.07 -22.47
N ALA A 327 -0.46 7.38 -22.66
CA ALA A 327 -0.80 8.35 -21.64
C ALA A 327 -2.32 8.47 -21.47
N SER A 328 -2.79 8.57 -20.25
CA SER A 328 -4.19 8.92 -19.96
C SER A 328 -4.46 10.38 -20.28
N GLU A 329 -5.64 10.63 -20.86
CA GLU A 329 -6.09 11.95 -21.28
C GLU A 329 -7.42 12.32 -20.62
N VAL A 330 -7.56 13.57 -20.20
CA VAL A 330 -8.84 14.14 -19.74
C VAL A 330 -9.59 14.65 -20.94
N LYS A 331 -10.79 14.14 -21.15
CA LYS A 331 -11.67 14.51 -22.26
C LYS A 331 -13.02 14.98 -21.72
N ARG A 332 -13.67 15.84 -22.49
CA ARG A 332 -15.00 16.37 -22.18
C ARG A 332 -15.91 16.34 -23.41
N LEU A 333 -17.16 15.93 -23.20
CA LEU A 333 -18.22 15.99 -24.17
C LEU A 333 -19.21 17.09 -23.80
N ASP A 334 -19.31 18.11 -24.66
CA ASP A 334 -20.27 19.19 -24.51
C ASP A 334 -21.52 18.91 -25.36
N PRO A 335 -22.74 18.98 -24.82
CA PRO A 335 -23.94 18.83 -25.59
C PRO A 335 -24.04 19.97 -26.61
N ASP A 336 -24.35 19.66 -27.89
CA ASP A 336 -24.44 20.61 -29.01
C ASP A 336 -25.80 21.33 -29.11
N GLY A 337 -26.71 21.05 -28.19
CA GLY A 337 -28.09 21.57 -28.19
C GLY A 337 -29.00 20.96 -29.26
N LYS A 338 -28.51 20.06 -30.10
CA LYS A 338 -29.26 19.38 -31.18
C LYS A 338 -29.39 17.87 -30.92
N GLY A 339 -28.98 17.42 -29.74
CA GLY A 339 -29.01 16.00 -29.32
C GLY A 339 -27.74 15.21 -29.60
N GLY A 340 -26.69 15.87 -30.06
CA GLY A 340 -25.33 15.38 -30.24
C GLY A 340 -24.37 15.96 -29.20
N TYR A 341 -23.09 15.60 -29.33
CA TYR A 341 -22.02 16.03 -28.44
C TYR A 341 -20.76 16.41 -29.21
N THR A 342 -20.02 17.39 -28.70
CA THR A 342 -18.73 17.81 -29.22
C THR A 342 -17.63 17.38 -28.26
N LEU A 343 -16.63 16.68 -28.80
CA LEU A 343 -15.46 16.22 -28.00
C LEU A 343 -14.42 17.32 -27.84
N HIS A 344 -13.95 17.52 -26.64
CA HIS A 344 -12.83 18.38 -26.29
C HIS A 344 -11.76 17.58 -25.53
N ASN A 345 -10.51 17.69 -25.99
CA ASN A 345 -9.35 17.20 -25.25
C ASN A 345 -8.94 18.32 -24.30
N GLU A 346 -9.03 18.06 -22.96
CA GLU A 346 -8.64 19.08 -21.98
C GLU A 346 -7.15 19.05 -21.70
N VAL A 347 -6.61 17.88 -21.30
CA VAL A 347 -5.19 17.76 -20.98
C VAL A 347 -4.73 16.30 -20.98
N ARG A 348 -3.46 16.08 -21.27
CA ARG A 348 -2.79 14.78 -21.07
C ARG A 348 -2.18 14.75 -19.68
N ILE A 349 -2.53 13.76 -18.87
CA ILE A 349 -2.05 13.65 -17.48
C ILE A 349 -0.52 13.52 -17.44
N ILE A 350 0.06 12.87 -18.44
CA ILE A 350 1.52 12.74 -18.53
C ILE A 350 2.24 14.09 -18.66
N ASP A 351 1.64 15.05 -19.36
CA ASP A 351 2.24 16.37 -19.53
C ASP A 351 2.14 17.21 -18.26
N LEU A 352 1.01 17.12 -17.54
CA LEU A 352 0.87 17.72 -16.20
C LEU A 352 1.93 17.19 -15.23
N MET A 353 2.15 15.87 -15.24
CA MET A 353 3.13 15.25 -14.36
C MET A 353 4.57 15.61 -14.73
N ARG A 354 4.88 15.74 -16.04
CA ARG A 354 6.19 16.21 -16.52
C ARG A 354 6.48 17.64 -16.07
N GLU A 355 5.50 18.52 -16.23
CA GLU A 355 5.60 19.91 -15.81
C GLU A 355 5.84 20.02 -14.30
N HIS A 356 5.04 19.29 -13.51
CA HIS A 356 5.14 19.29 -12.06
C HIS A 356 6.49 18.76 -11.54
N LEU A 357 6.97 17.66 -12.11
CA LEU A 357 8.18 16.98 -11.61
C LEU A 357 9.48 17.47 -12.24
N GLY A 358 9.43 18.06 -13.43
CA GLY A 358 10.61 18.43 -14.19
C GLY A 358 11.47 17.24 -14.62
N VAL A 359 10.88 16.05 -14.78
CA VAL A 359 11.56 14.82 -15.20
C VAL A 359 10.80 14.10 -16.31
N GLU A 360 11.46 13.15 -16.97
CA GLU A 360 10.81 12.32 -17.98
C GLU A 360 9.76 11.40 -17.33
N VAL A 361 8.51 11.51 -17.76
CA VAL A 361 7.43 10.62 -17.40
C VAL A 361 7.12 9.71 -18.58
N THR A 362 7.10 8.41 -18.36
CA THR A 362 6.96 7.40 -19.43
C THR A 362 5.56 6.82 -19.54
N TYR A 363 4.76 6.90 -18.47
CA TYR A 363 3.41 6.38 -18.41
C TYR A 363 2.61 7.04 -17.30
N THR A 364 1.30 7.21 -17.51
CA THR A 364 0.34 7.61 -16.48
C THR A 364 -0.97 6.86 -16.63
N LEU A 365 -1.58 6.52 -15.49
CA LEU A 365 -2.93 5.95 -15.41
C LEU A 365 -3.75 6.82 -14.47
N GLY A 366 -4.78 7.47 -14.97
CA GLY A 366 -5.67 8.33 -14.22
C GLY A 366 -7.01 7.70 -13.86
N ALA A 367 -7.64 8.23 -12.82
CA ALA A 367 -8.98 7.88 -12.34
C ALA A 367 -9.20 6.36 -12.20
N HIS A 368 -8.56 5.75 -11.23
CA HIS A 368 -8.78 4.32 -10.96
C HIS A 368 -10.26 3.99 -10.76
N ASN A 369 -10.99 4.87 -10.06
CA ASN A 369 -12.42 4.73 -9.79
C ASN A 369 -13.22 5.89 -10.42
N MET A 370 -13.11 7.09 -9.85
CA MET A 370 -13.95 8.24 -10.13
C MET A 370 -13.12 9.51 -10.30
N ILE A 371 -13.74 10.55 -10.83
CA ILE A 371 -13.34 11.95 -10.70
C ILE A 371 -14.21 12.53 -9.58
N TYR A 372 -13.59 13.13 -8.58
CA TYR A 372 -14.27 13.52 -7.33
C TYR A 372 -14.55 15.02 -7.31
N PRO A 373 -15.84 15.46 -7.28
CA PRO A 373 -16.20 16.87 -7.13
C PRO A 373 -16.07 17.31 -5.67
N PHE A 374 -15.50 18.49 -5.45
CA PHE A 374 -15.48 19.19 -4.16
C PHE A 374 -15.79 20.66 -4.36
N THR A 375 -16.30 21.32 -3.31
CA THR A 375 -16.43 22.77 -3.30
C THR A 375 -15.19 23.38 -2.67
N ASP A 376 -14.47 24.23 -3.39
CA ASP A 376 -13.32 24.95 -2.83
C ASP A 376 -13.83 26.00 -1.81
N PRO A 377 -13.50 25.88 -0.51
CA PRO A 377 -14.02 26.79 0.50
C PRO A 377 -13.54 28.24 0.33
N ALA A 378 -12.42 28.46 -0.37
CA ALA A 378 -11.88 29.79 -0.61
C ALA A 378 -12.61 30.54 -1.72
N THR A 379 -13.17 29.83 -2.71
CA THR A 379 -13.80 30.43 -3.90
C THR A 379 -15.26 30.10 -4.06
N GLY A 380 -15.77 29.08 -3.38
CA GLY A 380 -17.11 28.52 -3.58
C GLY A 380 -17.28 27.76 -4.90
N GLU A 381 -16.22 27.61 -5.68
CA GLU A 381 -16.25 26.89 -6.97
C GLU A 381 -16.23 25.39 -6.79
N THR A 382 -16.91 24.67 -7.69
CA THR A 382 -16.74 23.21 -7.78
C THR A 382 -15.44 22.91 -8.52
N VAL A 383 -14.54 22.20 -7.85
CA VAL A 383 -13.29 21.64 -8.38
C VAL A 383 -13.40 20.13 -8.48
N HIS A 384 -12.57 19.51 -9.31
CA HIS A 384 -12.61 18.07 -9.53
C HIS A 384 -11.23 17.48 -9.29
N ILE A 385 -11.15 16.47 -8.42
CA ILE A 385 -9.90 15.76 -8.13
C ILE A 385 -9.80 14.50 -8.98
N ILE A 386 -8.64 14.31 -9.60
CA ILE A 386 -8.28 13.15 -10.40
C ILE A 386 -7.05 12.51 -9.78
N GLY A 387 -7.21 11.39 -9.10
CA GLY A 387 -6.08 10.59 -8.63
C GLY A 387 -5.41 9.86 -9.81
N PHE A 388 -4.09 9.77 -9.81
CA PHE A 388 -3.37 9.03 -10.84
C PHE A 388 -2.06 8.45 -10.33
N GLN A 389 -1.49 7.52 -11.08
CA GLN A 389 -0.13 7.02 -10.90
C GLN A 389 0.70 7.32 -12.13
N GLY A 390 2.01 7.39 -11.97
CA GLY A 390 2.92 7.61 -13.08
C GLY A 390 4.23 6.85 -12.93
N ASN A 391 4.83 6.53 -14.09
CA ASN A 391 6.17 5.98 -14.17
C ASN A 391 7.12 7.05 -14.66
N ILE A 392 8.26 7.20 -13.98
CA ILE A 392 9.25 8.24 -14.29
C ILE A 392 10.63 7.64 -14.57
N ARG A 393 11.45 8.39 -15.28
CA ARG A 393 12.90 8.17 -15.39
C ARG A 393 13.63 9.25 -14.60
N GLY A 394 14.53 8.85 -13.69
CA GLY A 394 15.35 9.79 -12.95
C GLY A 394 15.44 9.50 -11.45
N PRO A 395 16.13 10.36 -10.69
CA PRO A 395 16.50 10.10 -9.30
C PRO A 395 15.42 10.50 -8.27
N LYS A 396 14.29 11.08 -8.67
CA LYS A 396 13.26 11.51 -7.72
C LYS A 396 12.36 10.35 -7.27
N ASN A 397 12.38 10.03 -5.99
CA ASN A 397 11.45 9.20 -5.21
C ASN A 397 10.60 8.20 -6.02
N HIS A 398 11.21 7.12 -6.46
CA HIS A 398 10.53 6.12 -7.27
C HIS A 398 10.93 4.71 -6.86
N LEU A 399 10.01 3.78 -7.03
CA LEU A 399 10.20 2.35 -6.90
C LEU A 399 10.24 1.72 -8.28
N ARG A 400 11.20 0.80 -8.51
CA ARG A 400 11.15 -0.07 -9.69
C ARG A 400 10.22 -1.25 -9.42
N TRP A 401 9.15 -1.32 -10.18
CA TRP A 401 8.28 -2.49 -10.22
C TRP A 401 8.32 -3.12 -11.61
N LYS A 402 8.72 -4.40 -11.71
CA LYS A 402 8.87 -5.12 -12.98
C LYS A 402 9.65 -4.32 -14.05
N GLY A 403 10.74 -3.66 -13.66
CA GLY A 403 11.54 -2.85 -14.56
C GLY A 403 11.02 -1.42 -14.83
N SER A 404 9.85 -1.05 -14.28
CA SER A 404 9.30 0.30 -14.36
C SER A 404 9.56 1.06 -13.06
N ALA A 405 9.77 2.36 -13.16
CA ALA A 405 9.94 3.25 -12.02
C ALA A 405 8.59 3.94 -11.71
N LEU A 406 7.91 3.48 -10.67
CA LEU A 406 6.71 4.15 -10.17
C LEU A 406 7.08 5.37 -9.34
N TYR A 407 6.38 6.48 -9.55
CA TYR A 407 6.57 7.67 -8.74
C TYR A 407 5.87 7.53 -7.38
N ALA A 408 6.60 7.83 -6.31
CA ALA A 408 6.14 7.66 -4.94
C ALA A 408 5.81 8.99 -4.26
N GLY A 409 4.81 9.70 -4.74
CA GLY A 409 4.32 10.96 -4.19
C GLY A 409 2.80 11.00 -4.07
N ALA A 410 2.12 9.92 -4.45
CA ALA A 410 0.66 9.86 -4.55
C ALA A 410 0.09 11.10 -5.28
N PRO A 411 0.46 11.34 -6.55
CA PRO A 411 0.07 12.53 -7.27
C PRO A 411 -1.40 12.52 -7.63
N TYR A 412 -2.02 13.68 -7.59
CA TYR A 412 -3.37 13.92 -8.07
C TYR A 412 -3.46 15.30 -8.72
N ALA A 413 -4.41 15.45 -9.65
CA ALA A 413 -4.68 16.73 -10.31
C ALA A 413 -5.98 17.33 -9.78
N VAL A 414 -5.96 18.62 -9.51
CA VAL A 414 -7.14 19.43 -9.21
C VAL A 414 -7.49 20.23 -10.47
N ARG A 415 -8.65 19.93 -11.06
CA ARG A 415 -9.24 20.67 -12.17
C ARG A 415 -10.15 21.76 -11.62
N ARG A 416 -9.95 23.00 -12.02
CA ARG A 416 -10.78 24.15 -11.64
C ARG A 416 -11.89 24.44 -12.66
N ALA A 417 -12.81 25.31 -12.28
CA ALA A 417 -13.93 25.70 -13.14
C ALA A 417 -13.48 26.35 -14.47
N ASP A 418 -12.38 27.08 -14.45
CA ASP A 418 -11.74 27.67 -15.64
C ASP A 418 -11.00 26.64 -16.51
N ARG A 419 -11.05 25.36 -16.14
CA ARG A 419 -10.37 24.23 -16.80
C ARG A 419 -8.86 24.24 -16.68
N SER A 420 -8.30 25.05 -15.79
CA SER A 420 -6.91 24.93 -15.39
C SER A 420 -6.70 23.69 -14.51
N TYR A 421 -5.50 23.14 -14.57
CA TYR A 421 -5.09 21.95 -13.82
C TYR A 421 -3.89 22.27 -12.96
N ARG A 422 -3.88 21.71 -11.76
CA ARG A 422 -2.73 21.74 -10.88
C ARG A 422 -2.47 20.34 -10.32
N VAL A 423 -1.23 19.87 -10.39
CA VAL A 423 -0.81 18.63 -9.74
C VAL A 423 -0.39 18.94 -8.30
N LEU A 424 -0.89 18.12 -7.38
CA LEU A 424 -0.56 18.12 -5.97
C LEU A 424 -0.17 16.69 -5.55
N GLU A 425 0.38 16.55 -4.34
CA GLU A 425 0.86 15.28 -3.81
C GLU A 425 0.48 15.12 -2.34
N VAL A 426 0.31 13.87 -1.91
CA VAL A 426 0.26 13.55 -0.48
C VAL A 426 1.68 13.53 0.06
N ASN A 427 2.02 14.51 0.86
CA ASN A 427 3.40 14.75 1.25
C ASN A 427 3.78 14.02 2.55
N ASN A 428 4.04 12.72 2.46
CA ASN A 428 4.59 11.93 3.58
C ASN A 428 5.92 11.25 3.23
N ARG A 429 6.40 11.42 2.01
CA ARG A 429 7.54 10.65 1.43
C ARG A 429 8.88 10.82 2.14
N TYR A 430 9.00 11.82 2.98
CA TYR A 430 10.22 12.10 3.75
C TYR A 430 10.13 11.63 5.21
N GLU A 431 9.00 11.12 5.63
CA GLU A 431 8.86 10.54 6.96
C GLU A 431 9.47 9.15 7.00
N VAL A 432 10.39 8.96 7.94
CA VAL A 432 11.10 7.71 8.14
C VAL A 432 10.11 6.61 8.55
N GLY A 433 10.23 5.43 7.91
CA GLY A 433 9.36 4.29 8.22
C GLY A 433 7.95 4.37 7.62
N LYS A 434 7.63 5.44 6.88
CA LYS A 434 6.34 5.56 6.21
C LYS A 434 6.32 4.90 4.84
N GLN A 435 5.13 4.57 4.39
CA GLN A 435 4.88 3.96 3.10
C GLN A 435 5.26 4.90 1.95
N LEU A 436 5.66 4.30 0.84
CA LEU A 436 5.95 5.01 -0.40
C LEU A 436 4.66 5.08 -1.23
N LEU A 437 3.95 6.17 -1.10
CA LEU A 437 2.61 6.34 -1.67
C LEU A 437 2.69 6.42 -3.19
N VAL A 438 1.97 5.54 -3.90
CA VAL A 438 2.03 5.49 -5.37
C VAL A 438 0.78 6.05 -6.02
N SER A 439 -0.38 5.60 -5.60
CA SER A 439 -1.61 5.94 -6.31
C SER A 439 -2.74 6.28 -5.35
N PRO A 440 -3.17 7.52 -5.29
CA PRO A 440 -4.43 7.89 -4.65
C PRO A 440 -5.59 7.39 -5.53
N ARG A 441 -6.54 6.68 -4.92
CA ARG A 441 -7.67 6.06 -5.65
C ARG A 441 -9.00 6.68 -5.32
N THR A 442 -9.15 7.16 -4.08
CA THR A 442 -10.44 7.62 -3.57
C THR A 442 -10.27 8.81 -2.65
N PHE A 443 -11.24 9.69 -2.68
CA PHE A 443 -11.26 10.95 -1.95
C PHE A 443 -12.65 11.14 -1.32
N CYS A 444 -12.70 11.54 -0.06
CA CYS A 444 -13.96 11.73 0.64
C CYS A 444 -13.86 12.91 1.62
N LYS A 445 -14.87 13.80 1.60
CA LYS A 445 -14.99 14.82 2.63
C LYS A 445 -15.23 14.16 3.98
N SER A 446 -14.57 14.66 5.01
CA SER A 446 -14.75 14.24 6.38
C SER A 446 -16.22 14.41 6.82
N PRO A 447 -16.82 13.39 7.46
CA PRO A 447 -18.15 13.52 8.05
C PRO A 447 -18.14 14.18 9.44
N PHE A 448 -16.97 14.51 9.99
CA PHE A 448 -16.82 14.91 11.39
C PHE A 448 -16.92 16.43 11.62
N GLY A 449 -17.08 17.22 10.54
CA GLY A 449 -17.21 18.68 10.63
C GLY A 449 -15.89 19.41 10.91
N ASP A 450 -14.78 18.80 10.57
CA ASP A 450 -13.41 19.30 10.75
C ASP A 450 -12.82 19.96 9.48
N ASP A 451 -13.63 20.08 8.41
CA ASP A 451 -13.25 20.65 7.11
C ASP A 451 -12.01 19.97 6.49
N GLU A 452 -11.92 18.64 6.64
CA GLU A 452 -10.86 17.83 6.08
C GLU A 452 -11.32 16.93 4.93
N ILE A 453 -10.37 16.55 4.07
CA ILE A 453 -10.55 15.54 3.02
C ILE A 453 -9.64 14.35 3.32
N TYR A 454 -10.24 13.17 3.33
CA TYR A 454 -9.55 11.89 3.40
C TYR A 454 -9.18 11.41 1.99
N ILE A 455 -7.95 10.96 1.84
CA ILE A 455 -7.39 10.41 0.60
C ILE A 455 -6.88 9.02 0.89
N ALA A 456 -7.21 8.05 0.05
CA ALA A 456 -6.77 6.69 0.24
C ALA A 456 -6.28 6.04 -1.05
N GLY A 457 -5.40 5.07 -0.91
CA GLY A 457 -4.80 4.41 -2.05
C GLY A 457 -3.93 3.22 -1.70
N HIS A 458 -2.88 3.02 -2.47
CA HIS A 458 -1.95 1.91 -2.28
C HIS A 458 -0.49 2.34 -2.46
N ASP A 459 0.38 1.59 -1.85
CA ASP A 459 1.81 1.60 -2.04
C ASP A 459 2.21 0.63 -3.19
N ALA A 460 3.45 0.69 -3.64
CA ALA A 460 4.02 -0.24 -4.61
C ALA A 460 5.08 -1.13 -3.96
N SER A 461 4.71 -1.91 -2.97
CA SER A 461 5.61 -2.96 -2.48
C SER A 461 5.78 -4.06 -3.52
N PHE A 462 6.96 -4.69 -3.50
CA PHE A 462 7.24 -5.86 -4.36
C PHE A 462 6.53 -7.13 -3.90
N LYS A 463 5.92 -7.10 -2.73
CA LYS A 463 5.16 -8.22 -2.15
C LYS A 463 3.68 -7.90 -2.27
N ILE A 464 3.06 -8.38 -3.32
CA ILE A 464 1.66 -8.11 -3.66
C ILE A 464 0.66 -8.62 -2.59
N SER A 465 1.11 -9.49 -1.70
CA SER A 465 0.33 -9.96 -0.54
C SER A 465 0.52 -9.11 0.71
N ASP A 466 1.37 -8.09 0.67
CA ASP A 466 1.63 -7.25 1.83
C ASP A 466 0.47 -6.28 2.05
N ASN A 467 0.27 -5.90 3.30
CA ASN A 467 -0.64 -4.86 3.70
C ASN A 467 -0.01 -3.51 3.33
N MET A 468 -0.51 -2.88 2.25
CA MET A 468 0.07 -1.68 1.65
C MET A 468 -0.96 -0.56 1.49
N ALA A 469 -2.19 -0.80 1.90
CA ALA A 469 -3.25 0.17 1.85
C ALA A 469 -3.03 1.27 2.88
N TRP A 470 -3.32 2.51 2.50
CA TRP A 470 -3.13 3.67 3.33
C TRP A 470 -4.30 4.65 3.22
N ILE A 471 -4.53 5.44 4.28
CA ILE A 471 -5.43 6.59 4.27
C ILE A 471 -4.70 7.76 4.95
N PHE A 472 -4.71 8.91 4.28
CA PHE A 472 -4.26 10.19 4.82
C PHE A 472 -5.41 11.19 4.81
N HIS A 473 -5.34 12.21 5.65
CA HIS A 473 -6.24 13.35 5.59
C HIS A 473 -5.48 14.67 5.80
N ALA A 474 -6.06 15.74 5.31
CA ALA A 474 -5.57 17.09 5.49
C ALA A 474 -6.71 18.09 5.31
N PRO A 475 -6.55 19.35 5.76
CA PRO A 475 -7.52 20.42 5.52
C PRO A 475 -7.88 20.56 4.04
N GLU A 476 -9.16 20.84 3.75
CA GLU A 476 -9.65 21.03 2.37
C GLU A 476 -8.79 22.02 1.58
N SER A 477 -8.36 23.10 2.20
CA SER A 477 -7.50 24.11 1.56
C SER A 477 -6.15 23.55 1.08
N VAL A 478 -5.59 22.60 1.79
CA VAL A 478 -4.35 21.89 1.43
C VAL A 478 -4.61 20.93 0.28
N VAL A 479 -5.64 20.08 0.43
CA VAL A 479 -5.97 19.05 -0.57
C VAL A 479 -6.40 19.67 -1.90
N LEU A 480 -7.17 20.77 -1.87
CA LEU A 480 -7.65 21.47 -3.07
C LEU A 480 -6.64 22.48 -3.61
N GLY A 481 -5.55 22.75 -2.90
CA GLY A 481 -4.55 23.74 -3.30
C GLY A 481 -5.17 25.12 -3.48
N SER A 482 -6.04 25.55 -2.56
CA SER A 482 -6.69 26.85 -2.60
C SER A 482 -5.67 28.00 -2.48
N LYS A 483 -6.06 29.23 -2.85
CA LYS A 483 -5.15 30.39 -2.91
C LYS A 483 -4.39 30.64 -1.60
N LEU A 484 -4.99 30.36 -0.46
CA LEU A 484 -4.34 30.48 0.85
C LEU A 484 -3.16 29.53 1.03
N ALA A 485 -3.22 28.35 0.40
CA ALA A 485 -2.09 27.41 0.39
C ALA A 485 -1.07 27.69 -0.72
N ARG A 486 -1.46 28.45 -1.78
CA ARG A 486 -0.55 28.79 -2.90
C ARG A 486 0.58 29.74 -2.48
N ASP A 487 0.27 30.70 -1.63
CA ASP A 487 1.23 31.73 -1.19
C ASP A 487 2.09 31.24 -0.03
N ALA A 488 1.72 30.10 0.59
CA ALA A 488 2.38 29.52 1.75
C ALA A 488 3.24 28.29 1.43
N LEU A 489 3.31 27.85 0.17
CA LEU A 489 4.17 26.72 -0.18
C LEU A 489 5.58 27.23 -0.51
N PRO A 490 6.55 27.16 0.46
CA PRO A 490 7.95 27.33 0.12
C PRO A 490 8.38 26.24 -0.87
N PRO A 491 9.44 26.47 -1.65
CA PRO A 491 10.05 25.39 -2.42
C PRO A 491 10.31 24.22 -1.47
N GLU A 492 9.98 23.02 -1.92
CA GLU A 492 10.12 21.77 -1.16
C GLU A 492 11.38 21.79 -0.31
N PRO A 493 11.29 21.79 1.03
CA PRO A 493 12.48 21.77 1.85
C PRO A 493 13.21 20.47 1.56
N GLU A 494 14.50 20.57 1.23
CA GLU A 494 15.33 19.36 1.28
C GLU A 494 15.17 18.75 2.68
N PRO A 495 14.92 17.44 2.80
CA PRO A 495 14.69 16.82 4.10
C PRO A 495 15.85 17.12 5.01
N LYS A 496 15.54 17.69 6.18
CA LYS A 496 16.56 18.07 7.16
C LYS A 496 17.46 16.86 7.44
N PRO A 497 18.78 16.98 7.35
CA PRO A 497 19.70 15.86 7.60
C PRO A 497 19.45 15.13 8.93
N THR A 498 18.91 15.81 9.92
CA THR A 498 18.59 15.30 11.26
C THR A 498 17.44 14.30 11.29
N GLN A 499 16.42 14.40 10.45
CA GLN A 499 15.33 13.42 10.39
C GLN A 499 15.77 12.10 9.73
N ARG A 500 16.70 12.18 8.77
CA ARG A 500 17.27 10.99 8.10
C ARG A 500 18.13 10.12 9.02
N LEU A 501 18.59 10.64 10.14
CA LEU A 501 19.50 9.94 11.07
C LEU A 501 18.80 9.42 12.34
N MET A 502 17.53 9.73 12.57
CA MET A 502 16.84 9.38 13.82
C MET A 502 16.60 7.89 14.04
N GLU A 503 16.65 7.04 12.99
CA GLU A 503 16.50 5.59 13.13
C GLU A 503 17.81 4.87 13.47
N GLY A 504 18.95 5.52 13.31
CA GLY A 504 20.27 4.92 13.42
C GLY A 504 20.57 3.91 12.29
N PRO A 505 21.77 3.31 12.32
CA PRO A 505 22.18 2.42 11.25
C PRO A 505 21.34 1.15 11.18
N VAL A 506 20.95 0.77 9.96
CA VAL A 506 20.31 -0.50 9.64
C VAL A 506 21.25 -1.36 8.79
N TYR A 507 21.08 -2.65 8.88
CA TYR A 507 21.85 -3.62 8.12
C TYR A 507 20.92 -4.40 7.20
N GLU A 508 21.42 -4.85 6.06
CA GLU A 508 20.65 -5.61 5.10
C GLU A 508 21.42 -6.89 4.72
N LEU A 509 20.88 -8.04 5.15
CA LEU A 509 21.38 -9.35 4.74
C LEU A 509 20.78 -9.70 3.37
N ARG A 510 21.66 -9.94 2.41
CA ARG A 510 21.29 -10.32 1.04
C ARG A 510 21.80 -11.71 0.72
N ILE A 511 20.91 -12.53 0.14
CA ILE A 511 21.24 -13.90 -0.30
C ILE A 511 20.86 -14.04 -1.77
N TYR A 512 21.84 -14.22 -2.62
CA TYR A 512 21.68 -14.43 -4.06
C TYR A 512 21.94 -15.91 -4.37
N SER A 513 20.98 -16.60 -4.95
CA SER A 513 21.13 -17.99 -5.42
C SER A 513 21.40 -17.97 -6.92
N ALA A 514 22.60 -18.43 -7.32
CA ALA A 514 22.97 -18.50 -8.73
C ALA A 514 22.39 -19.74 -9.42
N ASN A 515 22.10 -19.60 -10.71
CA ASN A 515 21.82 -20.73 -11.58
C ASN A 515 23.03 -21.69 -11.65
N GLU A 516 22.83 -22.89 -12.22
CA GLU A 516 23.88 -23.86 -12.41
C GLU A 516 25.01 -23.24 -13.22
N ASP A 517 26.24 -23.46 -12.76
CA ASP A 517 27.48 -22.92 -13.36
C ASP A 517 27.59 -21.39 -13.51
N ARG A 518 26.66 -20.63 -12.88
CA ARG A 518 26.64 -19.16 -12.97
C ARG A 518 27.24 -18.43 -11.77
N LEU A 519 27.61 -19.14 -10.68
CA LEU A 519 28.14 -18.48 -9.47
C LEU A 519 29.43 -17.67 -9.76
N GLN A 520 30.33 -18.20 -10.56
CA GLN A 520 31.57 -17.50 -10.90
C GLN A 520 31.31 -16.20 -11.68
N HIS A 521 30.32 -16.21 -12.59
CA HIS A 521 29.90 -15.00 -13.31
C HIS A 521 29.25 -13.98 -12.37
N LEU A 522 28.44 -14.45 -11.39
CA LEU A 522 27.87 -13.59 -10.36
C LEU A 522 28.99 -12.93 -9.52
N GLU A 523 29.96 -13.71 -9.06
CA GLU A 523 31.12 -13.19 -8.30
C GLU A 523 31.96 -12.21 -9.16
N LYS A 524 32.17 -12.52 -10.45
CA LYS A 524 32.86 -11.63 -11.40
C LYS A 524 32.12 -10.29 -11.51
N ARG A 525 30.82 -10.31 -11.72
CA ARG A 525 30.01 -9.09 -11.81
C ARG A 525 30.14 -8.24 -10.53
N PHE A 526 30.14 -8.87 -9.35
CA PHE A 526 30.31 -8.15 -8.08
C PHE A 526 31.70 -7.55 -7.94
N ARG A 527 32.75 -8.31 -8.31
CA ARG A 527 34.15 -7.89 -8.23
C ARG A 527 34.46 -6.72 -9.17
N GLU A 528 34.00 -6.82 -10.42
CA GLU A 528 34.39 -5.86 -11.46
C GLU A 528 33.49 -4.63 -11.52
N HIS A 529 32.21 -4.78 -11.12
CA HIS A 529 31.20 -3.73 -11.31
C HIS A 529 30.41 -3.42 -10.05
N THR A 530 29.70 -4.40 -9.47
CA THR A 530 28.66 -4.15 -8.48
C THR A 530 29.18 -3.45 -7.23
N ASP A 531 30.28 -3.92 -6.63
CA ASP A 531 30.83 -3.33 -5.40
C ASP A 531 31.27 -1.87 -5.60
N ARG A 532 31.84 -1.55 -6.76
CA ARG A 532 32.22 -0.18 -7.09
C ARG A 532 31.00 0.73 -7.28
N ILE A 533 29.97 0.26 -7.99
CA ILE A 533 28.73 1.02 -8.19
C ILE A 533 27.94 1.11 -6.87
N PHE A 534 27.97 0.10 -6.01
CA PHE A 534 27.43 0.18 -4.66
C PHE A 534 28.05 1.35 -3.88
N LYS A 535 29.38 1.44 -3.85
CA LYS A 535 30.10 2.52 -3.17
C LYS A 535 29.77 3.89 -3.75
N LYS A 536 29.64 4.00 -5.06
CA LYS A 536 29.23 5.23 -5.77
C LYS A 536 27.88 5.75 -5.24
N HIS A 537 26.96 4.85 -4.85
CA HIS A 537 25.63 5.18 -4.38
C HIS A 537 25.44 5.04 -2.87
N GLY A 538 26.52 4.93 -2.10
CA GLY A 538 26.46 4.88 -0.63
C GLY A 538 25.96 3.54 -0.06
N LEU A 539 26.04 2.46 -0.84
CA LEU A 539 25.77 1.10 -0.39
C LEU A 539 27.09 0.52 0.17
N GLU A 540 27.22 0.52 1.49
CA GLU A 540 28.43 0.07 2.17
C GLU A 540 28.35 -1.41 2.53
N ALA A 541 29.18 -2.27 1.88
CA ALA A 541 29.24 -3.68 2.21
C ALA A 541 30.14 -3.92 3.43
N ILE A 542 29.63 -4.66 4.42
CA ILE A 542 30.42 -5.19 5.53
C ILE A 542 31.29 -6.34 5.06
N GLY A 543 30.75 -7.17 4.20
CA GLY A 543 31.48 -8.30 3.63
C GLY A 543 30.65 -9.09 2.63
N TYR A 544 31.37 -9.90 1.84
CA TYR A 544 30.82 -10.82 0.84
C TYR A 544 31.34 -12.23 1.12
N TRP A 545 30.44 -13.21 1.12
CA TRP A 545 30.75 -14.57 1.46
C TRP A 545 30.09 -15.58 0.52
N ARG A 546 30.66 -16.78 0.46
CA ARG A 546 30.04 -17.95 -0.17
C ARG A 546 29.95 -19.10 0.83
N PRO A 547 28.89 -19.91 0.80
CA PRO A 547 28.78 -21.12 1.60
C PRO A 547 29.85 -22.14 1.23
N THR A 548 30.43 -22.79 2.25
CA THR A 548 31.45 -23.84 2.07
C THR A 548 30.87 -25.25 2.12
N GLU A 549 29.68 -25.41 2.70
CA GLU A 549 29.05 -26.69 2.99
C GLU A 549 27.59 -26.74 2.56
N GLY A 550 27.02 -27.93 2.52
CA GLY A 550 25.61 -28.17 2.19
C GLY A 550 25.36 -28.67 0.77
N PRO A 551 24.08 -28.88 0.41
CA PRO A 551 23.69 -29.31 -0.94
C PRO A 551 24.16 -28.33 -2.03
N ALA A 552 24.36 -28.81 -3.25
CA ALA A 552 24.85 -28.00 -4.39
C ALA A 552 24.07 -26.70 -4.57
N LYS A 553 22.74 -26.72 -4.50
CA LYS A 553 21.89 -25.51 -4.58
C LYS A 553 22.22 -24.48 -3.50
N LYS A 554 22.52 -24.91 -2.26
CA LYS A 554 22.88 -23.98 -1.17
C LYS A 554 24.31 -23.45 -1.30
N ARG A 555 25.23 -24.22 -1.94
CA ARG A 555 26.61 -23.77 -2.20
C ARG A 555 26.74 -22.78 -3.33
N ARG A 556 25.75 -22.68 -4.21
CA ARG A 556 25.68 -21.69 -5.30
C ARG A 556 25.10 -20.36 -4.86
N ARG A 557 25.48 -19.89 -3.66
CA ARG A 557 25.00 -18.62 -3.11
C ARG A 557 26.13 -17.61 -2.94
N LEU A 558 25.82 -16.36 -3.22
CA LEU A 558 26.56 -15.20 -2.76
C LEU A 558 25.76 -14.55 -1.65
N ILE A 559 26.37 -14.42 -0.47
CA ILE A 559 25.76 -13.85 0.73
C ILE A 559 26.55 -12.60 1.09
N TYR A 560 25.86 -11.50 1.37
CA TYR A 560 26.52 -10.27 1.80
C TYR A 560 25.65 -9.47 2.76
N ILE A 561 26.28 -8.60 3.54
CA ILE A 561 25.60 -7.69 4.46
C ILE A 561 26.01 -6.27 4.09
N LEU A 562 25.01 -5.42 3.86
CA LEU A 562 25.19 -3.98 3.70
C LEU A 562 24.89 -3.28 5.02
N LYS A 563 25.54 -2.13 5.23
CA LYS A 563 25.22 -1.17 6.30
C LYS A 563 24.70 0.10 5.67
N HIS A 564 23.63 0.62 6.20
CA HIS A 564 23.03 1.86 5.78
C HIS A 564 22.90 2.82 6.96
N PRO A 565 23.00 4.14 6.75
CA PRO A 565 22.80 5.13 7.81
C PRO A 565 21.41 5.06 8.45
N SER A 566 20.38 4.70 7.64
CA SER A 566 19.00 4.49 8.08
C SER A 566 18.25 3.63 7.04
N ARG A 567 17.06 3.19 7.37
CA ARG A 567 16.16 2.50 6.42
C ARG A 567 15.85 3.38 5.20
N TYR A 568 15.66 4.67 5.44
CA TYR A 568 15.43 5.63 4.38
C TYR A 568 16.66 5.79 3.46
N ALA A 569 17.87 5.91 4.05
CA ALA A 569 19.10 5.97 3.28
C ALA A 569 19.33 4.69 2.45
N ALA A 570 18.96 3.52 2.98
CA ALA A 570 18.99 2.27 2.23
C ALA A 570 18.12 2.36 0.98
N TYR A 571 16.90 2.82 1.14
CA TYR A 571 15.97 3.01 0.04
C TYR A 571 16.53 3.96 -1.05
N GLU A 572 16.99 5.15 -0.65
CA GLU A 572 17.57 6.12 -1.60
C GLU A 572 18.80 5.56 -2.34
N ASN A 573 19.68 4.90 -1.59
CA ASN A 573 20.90 4.32 -2.14
C ASN A 573 20.59 3.22 -3.16
N TRP A 574 19.65 2.34 -2.85
CA TRP A 574 19.16 1.32 -3.78
C TRP A 574 18.50 1.93 -5.01
N THR A 575 17.72 2.99 -4.82
CA THR A 575 17.08 3.73 -5.90
C THR A 575 18.11 4.32 -6.85
N ARG A 576 19.13 5.02 -6.32
CA ARG A 576 20.22 5.57 -7.13
C ARG A 576 21.01 4.50 -7.87
N PHE A 577 21.34 3.40 -7.18
CA PHE A 577 22.04 2.27 -7.79
C PHE A 577 21.23 1.64 -8.93
N ASN A 578 19.96 1.37 -8.72
CA ASN A 578 19.10 0.74 -9.71
C ASN A 578 18.80 1.62 -10.94
N ASN A 579 19.02 2.93 -10.83
CA ASN A 579 18.85 3.90 -11.93
C ASN A 579 20.18 4.36 -12.54
N ASP A 580 21.28 3.77 -12.17
CA ASP A 580 22.57 4.10 -12.74
C ASP A 580 22.70 3.49 -14.15
N ARG A 581 22.90 4.33 -15.16
CA ARG A 581 23.11 3.89 -16.55
C ARG A 581 24.28 2.93 -16.70
N GLU A 582 25.29 3.09 -15.87
CA GLU A 582 26.43 2.17 -15.84
C GLU A 582 26.01 0.79 -15.36
N TRP A 583 25.09 0.73 -14.37
CA TRP A 583 24.50 -0.52 -13.91
C TRP A 583 23.63 -1.17 -14.98
N ASP A 584 22.83 -0.40 -15.70
CA ASP A 584 22.03 -0.90 -16.83
C ASP A 584 22.94 -1.52 -17.90
N ALA A 585 24.04 -0.84 -18.27
CA ALA A 585 25.02 -1.35 -19.22
C ALA A 585 25.71 -2.66 -18.74
N VAL A 586 25.93 -2.82 -17.45
CA VAL A 586 26.45 -4.08 -16.89
C VAL A 586 25.42 -5.21 -17.02
N LEU A 587 24.14 -4.93 -16.77
CA LEU A 587 23.07 -5.92 -16.88
C LEU A 587 22.79 -6.35 -18.34
N GLU A 588 23.09 -5.50 -19.32
CA GLU A 588 22.96 -5.81 -20.76
C GLU A 588 24.05 -6.76 -21.29
N GLN A 589 25.16 -6.92 -20.57
CA GLN A 589 26.23 -7.80 -21.00
C GLN A 589 25.76 -9.27 -21.00
N PRO A 590 25.95 -10.02 -22.10
CA PRO A 590 25.47 -11.40 -22.23
C PRO A 590 25.97 -12.33 -21.12
N GLU A 591 27.20 -12.12 -20.64
CA GLU A 591 27.80 -12.94 -19.59
C GLU A 591 27.10 -12.76 -18.21
N PHE A 592 26.38 -11.65 -18.00
CA PHE A 592 25.70 -11.35 -16.74
C PHE A 592 24.18 -11.54 -16.79
N GLN A 593 23.67 -12.04 -17.90
CA GLN A 593 22.23 -12.38 -17.99
C GLN A 593 21.98 -13.77 -17.42
N GLY A 594 20.76 -13.95 -16.85
CA GLY A 594 20.33 -15.23 -16.31
C GLY A 594 21.20 -15.77 -15.17
N LEU A 595 21.83 -14.89 -14.36
CA LEU A 595 22.70 -15.33 -13.27
C LEU A 595 21.96 -15.97 -12.11
N LEU A 596 20.73 -15.51 -11.82
CA LEU A 596 20.02 -15.86 -10.61
C LEU A 596 18.93 -16.90 -10.87
N ALA A 597 18.87 -17.92 -10.01
CA ALA A 597 17.87 -18.99 -10.04
C ALA A 597 16.54 -18.55 -9.42
N GLU A 598 16.57 -17.55 -8.55
CA GLU A 598 15.43 -17.03 -7.81
C GLU A 598 15.64 -15.56 -7.44
N LYS A 599 14.58 -14.86 -7.06
CA LYS A 599 14.68 -13.50 -6.54
C LYS A 599 15.60 -13.48 -5.31
N PRO A 600 16.53 -12.51 -5.21
CA PRO A 600 17.37 -12.38 -4.02
C PRO A 600 16.55 -12.20 -2.74
N THR A 601 16.94 -12.92 -1.69
CA THR A 601 16.43 -12.65 -0.34
C THR A 601 17.06 -11.35 0.17
N SER A 602 16.23 -10.48 0.77
CA SER A 602 16.63 -9.27 1.47
C SER A 602 15.98 -9.28 2.84
N ILE A 603 16.81 -9.14 3.89
CA ILE A 603 16.35 -9.06 5.28
C ILE A 603 16.98 -7.81 5.88
N PHE A 604 16.19 -6.79 6.14
CA PHE A 604 16.64 -5.63 6.89
C PHE A 604 16.70 -5.97 8.38
N MET A 605 17.75 -5.51 9.03
CA MET A 605 18.08 -5.89 10.40
C MET A 605 18.50 -4.66 11.21
N LYS A 606 18.11 -4.65 12.46
CA LYS A 606 18.59 -3.70 13.46
C LYS A 606 19.67 -4.35 14.31
N GLU A 607 20.77 -3.66 14.54
CA GLU A 607 21.82 -4.14 15.42
C GLU A 607 21.31 -4.20 16.88
N THR A 608 21.62 -5.28 17.59
CA THR A 608 21.29 -5.39 19.01
C THR A 608 22.14 -4.43 19.84
N GLU A 609 21.63 -3.97 20.97
CA GLU A 609 22.31 -2.98 21.83
C GLU A 609 23.71 -3.43 22.29
N TYR A 610 23.92 -4.73 22.44
CA TYR A 610 25.22 -5.30 22.87
C TYR A 610 26.17 -5.62 21.72
N SER A 611 25.73 -5.63 20.46
CA SER A 611 26.54 -6.07 19.32
C SER A 611 27.82 -5.28 19.16
N ALA A 612 27.75 -3.95 19.21
CA ALA A 612 28.92 -3.08 19.09
C ALA A 612 29.93 -3.29 20.25
N GLN A 613 29.44 -3.63 21.45
CA GLN A 613 30.26 -3.81 22.65
C GLN A 613 31.06 -5.11 22.63
N VAL A 614 30.50 -6.16 21.98
CA VAL A 614 31.09 -7.50 21.93
C VAL A 614 31.84 -7.80 20.64
N ARG A 615 31.85 -6.86 19.69
CA ARG A 615 32.46 -7.05 18.36
C ARG A 615 33.99 -7.18 18.46
N ASP A 616 34.51 -8.26 17.91
CA ASP A 616 35.94 -8.52 17.85
C ASP A 616 36.56 -7.94 16.55
N LYS A 617 37.83 -7.54 16.63
CA LYS A 617 38.62 -7.29 15.43
C LYS A 617 39.02 -8.61 14.77
N ILE A 618 38.81 -8.71 13.48
CA ILE A 618 39.23 -9.85 12.67
C ILE A 618 40.49 -9.43 11.94
N ASP A 619 41.61 -9.72 12.54
CA ASP A 619 42.96 -9.31 12.01
C ASP A 619 43.48 -10.28 10.93
N GLN A 620 42.86 -11.46 10.80
CA GLN A 620 43.27 -12.46 9.83
C GLN A 620 42.20 -12.65 8.76
N PRO A 621 42.50 -12.44 7.48
CA PRO A 621 41.56 -12.57 6.38
C PRO A 621 41.18 -14.02 6.05
N GLY A 622 41.91 -15.00 6.61
CA GLY A 622 41.61 -16.42 6.51
C GLY A 622 40.57 -16.87 7.51
N GLY A 623 40.17 -18.14 7.49
CA GLY A 623 39.23 -18.72 8.41
C GLY A 623 37.84 -18.93 7.83
N VAL A 624 36.91 -19.23 8.72
CA VAL A 624 35.55 -19.61 8.38
C VAL A 624 34.58 -18.75 9.20
N PHE A 625 33.67 -18.10 8.51
CA PHE A 625 32.55 -17.43 9.16
C PHE A 625 31.39 -18.41 9.36
N GLU A 626 30.58 -18.19 10.36
CA GLU A 626 29.37 -18.95 10.63
C GLU A 626 28.20 -17.98 10.83
N LEU A 627 27.28 -17.97 9.85
CA LEU A 627 26.01 -17.23 9.93
C LEU A 627 24.98 -18.14 10.62
N ARG A 628 24.35 -17.63 11.66
CA ARG A 628 23.33 -18.36 12.42
C ARG A 628 22.03 -17.59 12.51
N THR A 629 20.94 -18.33 12.41
CA THR A 629 19.58 -17.79 12.60
C THR A 629 18.88 -18.59 13.70
N TYR A 630 18.47 -17.89 14.74
CA TYR A 630 17.74 -18.45 15.88
C TYR A 630 16.32 -17.91 15.84
N VAL A 631 15.34 -18.81 15.88
CA VAL A 631 13.92 -18.46 15.99
C VAL A 631 13.42 -18.89 17.35
N THR A 632 12.92 -17.93 18.12
CA THR A 632 12.38 -18.17 19.47
C THR A 632 10.91 -18.54 19.43
N LYS A 633 10.42 -19.09 20.52
CA LYS A 633 8.99 -19.11 20.82
C LYS A 633 8.48 -17.65 20.99
N PRO A 634 7.19 -17.41 20.88
CA PRO A 634 6.62 -16.09 21.15
C PRO A 634 7.13 -15.51 22.46
N ASP A 635 7.41 -14.21 22.49
CA ASP A 635 7.85 -13.41 23.64
C ASP A 635 9.21 -13.82 24.28
N MET A 636 9.96 -14.72 23.63
CA MET A 636 11.24 -15.20 24.18
C MET A 636 12.48 -14.51 23.59
N LEU A 637 12.33 -13.60 22.61
CA LEU A 637 13.48 -12.94 21.97
C LEU A 637 14.25 -12.05 22.95
N ALA A 638 13.57 -11.30 23.79
CA ALA A 638 14.22 -10.47 24.81
C ALA A 638 15.07 -11.31 25.76
N ARG A 639 14.56 -12.44 26.21
CA ARG A 639 15.29 -13.41 27.08
C ARG A 639 16.50 -14.01 26.36
N LEU A 640 16.37 -14.32 25.08
CA LEU A 640 17.49 -14.80 24.27
C LEU A 640 18.59 -13.73 24.18
N ASN A 641 18.23 -12.49 23.85
CA ASN A 641 19.18 -11.37 23.76
C ASN A 641 19.88 -11.12 25.09
N GLN A 642 19.14 -11.14 26.20
CA GLN A 642 19.73 -11.00 27.53
C GLN A 642 20.77 -12.12 27.85
N ARG A 643 20.49 -13.38 27.47
CA ARG A 643 21.45 -14.47 27.61
C ARG A 643 22.69 -14.25 26.73
N PHE A 644 22.54 -13.75 25.52
CA PHE A 644 23.66 -13.40 24.63
C PHE A 644 24.51 -12.29 25.24
N GLN A 645 23.88 -11.21 25.65
CA GLN A 645 24.53 -10.04 26.24
C GLN A 645 25.32 -10.41 27.55
N ASN A 646 24.71 -11.14 28.46
CA ASN A 646 25.27 -11.37 29.78
C ASN A 646 26.25 -12.53 29.82
N HIS A 647 26.18 -13.49 28.89
CA HIS A 647 26.93 -14.73 28.97
C HIS A 647 27.48 -15.20 27.62
N THR A 648 26.62 -15.37 26.59
CA THR A 648 26.98 -16.17 25.43
C THR A 648 28.10 -15.56 24.62
N ALA A 649 28.04 -14.23 24.34
CA ALA A 649 29.04 -13.54 23.50
C ALA A 649 30.46 -13.56 24.15
N ALA A 650 30.54 -13.38 25.47
CA ALA A 650 31.81 -13.48 26.21
C ALA A 650 32.39 -14.91 26.18
N LEU A 651 31.55 -15.91 26.39
CA LEU A 651 31.94 -17.33 26.33
C LEU A 651 32.35 -17.74 24.90
N PHE A 652 31.70 -17.21 23.85
CA PHE A 652 32.14 -17.42 22.48
C PHE A 652 33.61 -17.00 22.32
N ASN A 653 33.95 -15.80 22.76
CA ASN A 653 35.31 -15.28 22.66
C ASN A 653 36.31 -16.12 23.42
N GLN A 654 35.96 -16.56 24.65
CA GLN A 654 36.78 -17.46 25.48
C GLN A 654 37.09 -18.80 24.78
N HIS A 655 36.13 -19.30 24.00
CA HIS A 655 36.27 -20.55 23.24
C HIS A 655 36.75 -20.33 21.80
N GLY A 656 37.37 -19.20 21.49
CA GLY A 656 37.98 -18.94 20.19
C GLY A 656 37.00 -18.65 19.02
N MET A 657 35.74 -18.32 19.35
CA MET A 657 34.73 -17.87 18.40
C MET A 657 34.65 -16.34 18.45
N LYS A 658 35.15 -15.68 17.42
CA LYS A 658 35.16 -14.22 17.34
C LYS A 658 33.79 -13.66 16.96
N ASN A 659 33.31 -12.70 17.72
CA ASN A 659 32.02 -12.05 17.48
C ASN A 659 32.12 -11.01 16.37
N VAL A 660 31.30 -11.13 15.33
CA VAL A 660 31.27 -10.18 14.19
C VAL A 660 30.08 -9.22 14.31
N GLY A 661 28.90 -9.73 14.63
CA GLY A 661 27.72 -8.89 14.84
C GLY A 661 26.47 -9.70 15.14
N TYR A 662 25.51 -9.03 15.78
CA TYR A 662 24.24 -9.57 16.23
C TYR A 662 23.10 -8.63 15.84
N TRP A 663 22.09 -9.16 15.16
CA TRP A 663 20.99 -8.37 14.62
C TRP A 663 19.65 -9.06 14.85
N THR A 664 18.59 -8.26 14.94
CA THR A 664 17.22 -8.72 14.83
C THR A 664 16.63 -8.19 13.53
N PRO A 665 15.81 -8.96 12.78
CA PRO A 665 15.08 -8.45 11.65
C PRO A 665 14.30 -7.19 12.01
N PHE A 666 14.17 -6.28 11.06
CA PHE A 666 13.46 -5.03 11.25
C PHE A 666 11.95 -5.20 11.06
N ASP A 667 11.58 -6.06 10.12
CA ASP A 667 10.19 -6.25 9.69
C ASP A 667 9.51 -7.42 10.41
N THR A 668 8.22 -7.31 10.68
CA THR A 668 7.38 -8.39 11.22
C THR A 668 7.14 -9.49 10.16
N PRO A 669 6.90 -10.75 10.53
CA PRO A 669 6.81 -11.26 11.91
C PRO A 669 8.19 -11.57 12.55
N ASP A 670 9.25 -11.60 11.77
CA ASP A 670 10.58 -12.08 12.20
C ASP A 670 11.22 -11.16 13.25
N SER A 671 10.86 -9.87 13.28
CA SER A 671 11.36 -8.91 14.29
C SER A 671 10.99 -9.30 15.73
N ALA A 672 9.89 -10.00 15.91
CA ALA A 672 9.39 -10.39 17.22
C ALA A 672 10.09 -11.65 17.83
N ASN A 673 10.74 -12.46 16.99
CA ASN A 673 11.19 -13.79 17.42
C ASN A 673 12.54 -14.25 16.86
N THR A 674 13.24 -13.43 16.07
CA THR A 674 14.44 -13.90 15.35
C THR A 674 15.69 -13.13 15.74
N LEU A 675 16.77 -13.87 16.04
CA LEU A 675 18.13 -13.35 16.19
C LEU A 675 19.01 -13.91 15.07
N ILE A 676 19.68 -13.05 14.32
CA ILE A 676 20.67 -13.38 13.31
C ILE A 676 22.03 -12.91 13.80
N TYR A 677 23.05 -13.76 13.71
CA TYR A 677 24.39 -13.35 14.08
C TYR A 677 25.46 -14.00 13.23
N LEU A 678 26.60 -13.36 13.17
CA LEU A 678 27.80 -13.80 12.45
C LEU A 678 28.97 -13.91 13.42
N ILE A 679 29.63 -15.05 13.41
CA ILE A 679 30.86 -15.30 14.16
C ILE A 679 31.96 -15.80 13.21
N HIS A 680 33.22 -15.72 13.67
CA HIS A 680 34.38 -16.14 12.89
C HIS A 680 35.22 -17.15 13.68
N HIS A 681 35.74 -18.16 12.97
CA HIS A 681 36.61 -19.21 13.49
C HIS A 681 37.92 -19.26 12.67
N ALA A 682 39.01 -19.66 13.29
CA ALA A 682 40.29 -19.78 12.61
C ALA A 682 40.26 -20.73 11.40
N ASN A 683 39.53 -21.82 11.49
CA ASN A 683 39.24 -22.75 10.41
C ASN A 683 38.03 -23.63 10.73
N ARG A 684 37.62 -24.50 9.80
CA ARG A 684 36.44 -25.35 9.95
C ARG A 684 36.59 -26.39 11.06
N MET A 685 37.77 -27.01 11.21
CA MET A 685 38.05 -27.98 12.25
C MET A 685 38.03 -27.33 13.65
N GLN A 686 38.60 -26.13 13.74
CA GLN A 686 38.56 -25.36 14.98
C GLN A 686 37.16 -24.94 15.37
N ALA A 687 36.28 -24.65 14.40
CA ALA A 687 34.87 -24.34 14.66
C ALA A 687 34.19 -25.51 15.42
N ASP A 688 34.38 -26.73 14.97
CA ASP A 688 33.81 -27.91 15.67
C ASP A 688 34.39 -28.11 17.08
N ALA A 689 35.69 -27.91 17.23
CA ALA A 689 36.35 -27.97 18.55
C ALA A 689 35.82 -26.88 19.50
N ASN A 690 35.70 -25.65 19.02
CA ASN A 690 35.17 -24.49 19.75
C ASN A 690 33.73 -24.73 20.21
N TRP A 691 32.88 -25.20 19.34
CA TRP A 691 31.47 -25.52 19.68
C TRP A 691 31.38 -26.65 20.69
N LYS A 692 32.23 -27.68 20.59
CA LYS A 692 32.30 -28.77 21.54
C LYS A 692 32.72 -28.26 22.94
N ALA A 693 33.78 -27.45 23.00
CA ALA A 693 34.26 -26.85 24.22
C ALA A 693 33.25 -25.93 24.88
N PHE A 694 32.64 -25.02 24.09
CA PHE A 694 31.58 -24.13 24.55
C PHE A 694 30.36 -24.90 25.12
N SER A 695 29.93 -25.97 24.44
CA SER A 695 28.77 -26.74 24.88
C SER A 695 29.02 -27.49 26.19
N ALA A 696 30.27 -27.83 26.47
CA ALA A 696 30.71 -28.49 27.68
C ALA A 696 31.03 -27.51 28.83
N ASP A 697 31.07 -26.22 28.57
CA ASP A 697 31.42 -25.20 29.57
C ASP A 697 30.35 -25.11 30.68
N PRO A 698 30.73 -25.28 31.96
CA PRO A 698 29.79 -25.20 33.08
C PRO A 698 29.06 -23.83 33.16
N ALA A 699 29.74 -22.74 32.84
CA ALA A 699 29.12 -21.41 32.86
C ALA A 699 28.03 -21.25 31.76
N TRP A 700 28.28 -21.84 30.60
CA TRP A 700 27.26 -21.93 29.55
C TRP A 700 26.07 -22.81 29.96
N GLN A 701 26.34 -23.98 30.53
CA GLN A 701 25.28 -24.91 30.97
C GLN A 701 24.39 -24.25 32.02
N GLU A 702 24.99 -23.54 32.97
CA GLU A 702 24.26 -22.82 34.02
C GLU A 702 23.46 -21.63 33.43
N ALA A 703 24.05 -20.84 32.57
CA ALA A 703 23.34 -19.73 31.88
C ALA A 703 22.14 -20.24 31.08
N ARG A 704 22.31 -21.34 30.37
CA ARG A 704 21.25 -22.01 29.64
C ARG A 704 20.16 -22.54 30.58
N ARG A 705 20.54 -23.24 31.63
CA ARG A 705 19.60 -23.80 32.63
C ARG A 705 18.75 -22.69 33.27
N LYS A 706 19.37 -21.57 33.65
CA LYS A 706 18.66 -20.42 34.23
C LYS A 706 17.70 -19.77 33.23
N SER A 707 18.16 -19.54 32.01
CA SER A 707 17.35 -18.90 30.99
C SER A 707 16.25 -19.80 30.39
N GLU A 708 16.31 -21.11 30.60
CA GLU A 708 15.33 -22.09 30.10
C GLU A 708 14.60 -22.81 31.24
N SER A 709 14.58 -22.22 32.47
CA SER A 709 13.98 -22.83 33.68
C SER A 709 12.48 -23.16 33.51
N ASP A 710 11.77 -22.41 32.73
CA ASP A 710 10.34 -22.56 32.42
C ASP A 710 10.09 -23.09 30.98
N GLY A 711 11.13 -23.56 30.32
CA GLY A 711 11.06 -24.19 29.02
C GLY A 711 12.09 -23.67 28.01
N LYS A 712 12.21 -24.38 26.91
CA LYS A 712 13.14 -24.01 25.84
C LYS A 712 12.76 -22.65 25.22
N ILE A 713 13.77 -21.80 25.04
CA ILE A 713 13.61 -20.48 24.36
C ILE A 713 13.35 -20.67 22.87
N LEU A 714 14.09 -21.56 22.21
CA LEU A 714 14.02 -21.73 20.78
C LEU A 714 12.80 -22.55 20.35
N ALA A 715 12.12 -22.10 19.29
CA ALA A 715 11.00 -22.80 18.68
C ALA A 715 11.47 -23.97 17.80
N ARG A 716 12.66 -23.84 17.20
CA ARG A 716 13.26 -24.84 16.32
C ARG A 716 14.79 -24.86 16.47
N SER A 717 15.42 -25.89 15.93
CA SER A 717 16.88 -25.96 15.88
C SER A 717 17.47 -24.79 15.11
N PRO A 718 18.59 -24.19 15.60
CA PRO A 718 19.24 -23.10 14.91
C PRO A 718 19.67 -23.46 13.46
N GLU A 719 19.40 -22.57 12.53
CA GLU A 719 20.00 -22.65 11.22
C GLU A 719 21.45 -22.17 11.27
N ARG A 720 22.33 -22.82 10.52
CA ARG A 720 23.74 -22.43 10.41
C ARG A 720 24.23 -22.56 8.99
N ILE A 721 25.08 -21.63 8.57
CA ILE A 721 25.74 -21.64 7.29
C ILE A 721 27.22 -21.31 7.51
N PHE A 722 28.11 -22.24 7.17
CA PHE A 722 29.55 -21.97 7.16
C PHE A 722 29.91 -21.25 5.87
N LEU A 723 30.67 -20.16 6.00
CA LEU A 723 30.94 -19.21 4.97
C LEU A 723 32.46 -18.97 4.82
N ARG A 724 32.92 -18.75 3.60
CA ARG A 724 34.24 -18.20 3.32
C ARG A 724 34.08 -16.84 2.68
N ALA A 725 34.84 -15.86 3.18
CA ALA A 725 34.91 -14.57 2.53
C ALA A 725 35.53 -14.72 1.12
N ILE A 726 34.99 -13.97 0.16
CA ILE A 726 35.53 -13.94 -1.19
C ILE A 726 36.62 -12.86 -1.30
N ASP A 727 37.47 -12.96 -2.31
CA ASP A 727 38.72 -12.22 -2.45
C ASP A 727 38.52 -10.67 -2.49
N PHE A 728 37.38 -10.18 -2.90
CA PHE A 728 37.07 -8.75 -2.95
C PHE A 728 36.23 -8.25 -1.73
N SER A 729 35.97 -9.12 -0.75
CA SER A 729 35.28 -8.71 0.47
C SER A 729 36.09 -7.63 1.22
N PRO A 730 35.46 -6.54 1.72
CA PRO A 730 36.17 -5.40 2.30
C PRO A 730 37.18 -5.74 3.41
N ASN A 731 36.90 -6.77 4.20
CA ASN A 731 37.74 -7.18 5.34
C ASN A 731 38.80 -8.24 4.99
N THR A 732 38.98 -8.57 3.70
CA THR A 732 39.86 -9.66 3.27
C THR A 732 41.06 -9.19 2.42
N ARG A 733 41.22 -7.89 2.16
CA ARG A 733 42.39 -7.39 1.47
C ARG A 733 43.64 -7.62 2.35
N VAL A 734 44.38 -8.69 2.05
CA VAL A 734 45.78 -8.80 2.40
C VAL A 734 46.49 -7.59 1.77
N ARG A 735 46.94 -6.63 2.54
CA ARG A 735 47.92 -5.67 2.04
C ARG A 735 49.13 -6.50 1.65
N SER A 736 49.36 -6.62 0.33
CA SER A 736 50.63 -7.15 -0.16
C SER A 736 51.74 -6.34 0.47
N ALA A 737 52.81 -6.99 0.92
CA ALA A 737 53.93 -6.40 1.64
C ALA A 737 54.75 -5.36 0.84
N GLY A 738 54.16 -4.77 -0.22
CA GLY A 738 54.80 -3.83 -1.16
C GLY A 738 54.21 -2.41 -1.19
N GLU A 739 53.08 -2.12 -0.55
CA GLU A 739 52.50 -0.76 -0.52
C GLU A 739 52.70 -0.06 0.83
N ARG A 740 53.98 0.21 1.12
CA ARG A 740 54.34 1.33 2.01
C ARG A 740 54.76 2.51 1.13
N LYS A 741 53.87 3.44 0.94
CA LYS A 741 54.19 4.86 0.83
C LYS A 741 52.92 5.66 1.11
#